data_e92d7642b3c2c05fe5c0328ef54592b9
#
_entry.id   e92d7642b3c2c05fe5c0328ef54592b9
#
_cell.length_a   1.000
_cell.length_b   1.000
_cell.length_c   1.000
_cell.angle_alpha   90.00
_cell.angle_beta   90.00
_cell.angle_gamma   90.00
#
_symmetry.space_group_name_H-M   'P 1'
#
loop_
_entity.id
_entity.type
_entity.pdbx_description
1 polymer ?
#
loop_
_entity_poly.entity_id
_entity_poly.type
_entity_poly.pdbx_seq_one_letter_code
_entity_poly.pdbx_strand_id
1 'polypeptide(L)'
;MEFLDCHEEKITRCGLIQDLGFLFVFSNETCCIAVSENVIQLTQTPFEQYLGLPIDRILAELTGSSTLVFEDIDESFKNSIFYRFTKRIVIHNENYDLSIYRHNDHIYVEVEIYSDIQVESNKLYYYAKYLEDHKAHIWESLATQIRQIIHYDRVMVYQFMEDHSGQVIAESKSENMHSLLGYRYPEFDIPKQARELYTIFLARHNADTDAATHKIMGSSQEDIDLSKCSIRALSPIHIQYIKNSKARASASFSIIRDGQLWGLVTCQNNQPQHVDLSQRHLCTFLTQFATKHHISELLKKEMEIQSAMNVVEKDLKSDLLIDRNTFHVLERFGEKIMHMLHADGIYIKYATGERSIGLVPNTQQLQEINDFVQDDDSIFSTHKFKYSHQGENILPGVITTEILPNSPWRIYIFRKEVVIQEVWAGKPEKHLQYDDSKKITFPSPRTSFEAWKQITRTHATPWLHVEISFIERIVFIIQQALAKRNAEIDQLNKDLVRSNNALDTFTYTLTHDIKNPLSSIKLGAQMILMKNNITTELLHKLATNMLDSSSLISDMLDKVHELSKSNSVALNLELLDPTSKIILIAESSKNQYDVTHLDFILGDILPIKGERTLIYQLFLNIVGNAIKYSSKQEKPKVEVYSTASDKKVTYFIIDNGIGMDLKNGNNIFEIFQRLPNSSGYEGSGIGLSIVRRIIDRLGAEIKVESSLGKGTTIQIQFDN
;
A
#
# COMPACT_ATOMS: atom_id res chain seq x y z
N MET A 1 -55.88 -15.18 -2.11
CA MET A 1 -54.47 -14.80 -1.76
C MET A 1 -54.42 -13.29 -1.69
N GLU A 2 -54.25 -12.71 -0.51
CA GLU A 2 -54.02 -11.30 -0.38
C GLU A 2 -52.60 -11.03 -0.95
N PHE A 3 -52.52 -10.18 -1.98
CA PHE A 3 -51.24 -9.77 -2.52
C PHE A 3 -50.63 -8.73 -1.57
N LEU A 4 -49.70 -9.20 -0.76
CA LEU A 4 -48.84 -8.38 0.07
C LEU A 4 -47.77 -7.70 -0.81
N ASP A 5 -47.16 -6.66 -0.35
CA ASP A 5 -46.04 -6.00 -1.06
C ASP A 5 -44.98 -7.06 -1.40
N CYS A 6 -44.26 -6.92 -2.53
CA CYS A 6 -43.25 -7.92 -2.98
C CYS A 6 -42.23 -8.32 -1.91
N HIS A 7 -42.06 -7.52 -0.86
CA HIS A 7 -41.22 -7.82 0.29
C HIS A 7 -41.85 -8.73 1.35
N GLU A 8 -43.17 -8.95 1.30
CA GLU A 8 -43.90 -9.72 2.30
C GLU A 8 -44.32 -11.11 1.79
N GLU A 9 -44.08 -11.39 0.51
CA GLU A 9 -44.38 -12.68 -0.08
C GLU A 9 -43.47 -13.78 0.50
N LYS A 10 -44.04 -14.82 1.09
CA LYS A 10 -43.28 -15.97 1.64
C LYS A 10 -42.78 -16.89 0.52
N ILE A 11 -41.85 -16.38 -0.34
CA ILE A 11 -41.38 -17.09 -1.53
C ILE A 11 -40.68 -18.43 -1.23
N THR A 12 -40.11 -18.61 -0.04
CA THR A 12 -39.48 -19.87 0.39
C THR A 12 -40.45 -20.86 1.01
N ARG A 13 -41.63 -20.39 1.46
CA ARG A 13 -42.65 -21.17 2.13
C ARG A 13 -44.01 -21.07 1.39
N CYS A 14 -43.95 -21.12 0.07
CA CYS A 14 -45.13 -20.96 -0.78
C CYS A 14 -46.12 -22.17 -0.70
N GLY A 15 -45.70 -23.30 -0.14
CA GLY A 15 -46.52 -24.52 0.00
C GLY A 15 -46.95 -25.15 -1.33
N LEU A 16 -46.26 -24.78 -2.44
CA LEU A 16 -46.62 -25.22 -3.80
C LEU A 16 -45.36 -25.73 -4.53
N ILE A 17 -45.55 -26.76 -5.35
CA ILE A 17 -44.59 -27.28 -6.31
C ILE A 17 -45.07 -27.16 -7.74
N GLN A 18 -44.20 -27.20 -8.70
CA GLN A 18 -44.45 -27.24 -10.14
C GLN A 18 -44.92 -28.67 -10.55
N ASP A 19 -45.62 -28.75 -11.67
CA ASP A 19 -46.07 -30.01 -12.29
C ASP A 19 -44.90 -30.75 -13.01
N LEU A 20 -43.72 -30.73 -12.39
CA LEU A 20 -42.48 -31.34 -12.90
C LEU A 20 -42.05 -32.53 -12.06
N GLY A 21 -42.71 -32.77 -10.94
CA GLY A 21 -42.28 -33.80 -10.01
C GLY A 21 -43.15 -33.88 -8.77
N PHE A 22 -42.62 -34.59 -7.80
CA PHE A 22 -43.32 -34.98 -6.58
C PHE A 22 -42.40 -34.75 -5.38
N LEU A 23 -43.01 -34.39 -4.26
CA LEU A 23 -42.27 -34.04 -3.06
C LEU A 23 -42.78 -34.83 -1.85
N PHE A 24 -41.84 -35.42 -1.11
CA PHE A 24 -42.07 -35.95 0.23
C PHE A 24 -41.16 -35.21 1.22
N VAL A 25 -41.71 -34.83 2.36
CA VAL A 25 -41.00 -34.16 3.42
C VAL A 25 -41.09 -34.98 4.70
N PHE A 26 -39.95 -35.18 5.36
CA PHE A 26 -39.83 -35.99 6.56
C PHE A 26 -39.29 -35.15 7.73
N SER A 27 -39.75 -35.53 8.95
CA SER A 27 -39.15 -35.01 10.16
C SER A 27 -37.73 -35.55 10.36
N ASN A 28 -37.00 -34.98 11.32
CA ASN A 28 -35.69 -35.52 11.72
C ASN A 28 -35.76 -37.00 12.21
N GLU A 29 -36.91 -37.42 12.68
CA GLU A 29 -37.17 -38.81 13.09
C GLU A 29 -37.53 -39.74 11.90
N THR A 30 -37.29 -39.26 10.67
CA THR A 30 -37.50 -39.98 9.40
C THR A 30 -38.94 -40.38 9.11
N CYS A 31 -39.91 -39.75 9.79
CA CYS A 31 -41.34 -39.94 9.52
C CYS A 31 -41.86 -38.90 8.53
N CYS A 32 -42.64 -39.32 7.55
CA CYS A 32 -43.22 -38.45 6.55
C CYS A 32 -44.27 -37.51 7.18
N ILE A 33 -44.03 -36.19 7.04
CA ILE A 33 -44.88 -35.13 7.62
C ILE A 33 -45.70 -34.39 6.58
N ALA A 34 -45.21 -34.38 5.32
CA ALA A 34 -45.93 -33.73 4.23
C ALA A 34 -45.58 -34.38 2.89
N VAL A 35 -46.55 -34.31 1.94
CA VAL A 35 -46.45 -34.90 0.60
C VAL A 35 -47.14 -33.98 -0.39
N SER A 36 -46.68 -33.91 -1.63
CA SER A 36 -47.39 -33.17 -2.69
C SER A 36 -48.67 -33.88 -3.09
N GLU A 37 -49.76 -33.14 -3.31
CA GLU A 37 -51.10 -33.69 -3.63
C GLU A 37 -51.11 -34.55 -4.89
N ASN A 38 -50.22 -34.28 -5.84
CA ASN A 38 -50.13 -35.01 -7.10
C ASN A 38 -49.41 -36.38 -6.99
N VAL A 39 -48.95 -36.79 -5.80
CA VAL A 39 -48.23 -38.07 -5.60
C VAL A 39 -49.00 -39.29 -6.10
N ILE A 40 -50.33 -39.20 -6.12
CA ILE A 40 -51.17 -40.22 -6.65
C ILE A 40 -50.92 -40.54 -8.13
N GLN A 41 -50.44 -39.60 -8.90
CA GLN A 41 -50.05 -39.80 -10.30
C GLN A 41 -48.79 -40.64 -10.42
N LEU A 42 -47.86 -40.54 -9.45
CA LEU A 42 -46.62 -41.29 -9.41
C LEU A 42 -46.82 -42.73 -8.91
N THR A 43 -47.56 -42.90 -7.82
CA THR A 43 -47.59 -44.15 -7.04
C THR A 43 -48.95 -44.84 -7.06
N GLN A 44 -50.01 -44.23 -7.65
CA GLN A 44 -51.38 -44.66 -7.62
C GLN A 44 -51.98 -44.74 -6.19
N THR A 45 -51.25 -44.16 -5.19
CA THR A 45 -51.66 -44.19 -3.79
C THR A 45 -51.95 -42.74 -3.33
N PRO A 46 -53.10 -42.52 -2.65
CA PRO A 46 -53.41 -41.18 -2.11
C PRO A 46 -52.41 -40.71 -1.08
N PHE A 47 -52.14 -39.38 -1.01
CA PHE A 47 -51.12 -38.77 -0.16
C PHE A 47 -51.31 -39.07 1.34
N GLU A 48 -52.58 -39.24 1.79
CA GLU A 48 -52.90 -39.53 3.20
C GLU A 48 -52.24 -40.82 3.70
N GLN A 49 -52.01 -41.79 2.82
CA GLN A 49 -51.40 -43.07 3.19
C GLN A 49 -49.88 -42.98 3.42
N TYR A 50 -49.25 -41.90 2.97
CA TYR A 50 -47.83 -41.68 3.19
C TYR A 50 -47.51 -40.98 4.51
N LEU A 51 -48.45 -40.20 5.05
CA LEU A 51 -48.25 -39.45 6.30
C LEU A 51 -47.98 -40.42 7.46
N GLY A 52 -46.89 -40.13 8.19
CA GLY A 52 -46.43 -40.97 9.31
C GLY A 52 -45.59 -42.19 8.90
N LEU A 53 -45.47 -42.52 7.60
CA LEU A 53 -44.62 -43.64 7.18
C LEU A 53 -43.15 -43.30 7.29
N PRO A 54 -42.30 -44.29 7.64
CA PRO A 54 -40.83 -44.08 7.67
C PRO A 54 -40.27 -43.95 6.25
N ILE A 55 -39.19 -43.19 6.11
CA ILE A 55 -38.54 -42.87 4.83
C ILE A 55 -38.14 -44.11 4.05
N ASP A 56 -37.55 -45.12 4.73
CA ASP A 56 -37.07 -46.35 4.06
C ASP A 56 -38.21 -47.11 3.37
N ARG A 57 -39.42 -47.11 3.93
CA ARG A 57 -40.57 -47.73 3.32
C ARG A 57 -40.98 -47.04 2.01
N ILE A 58 -40.95 -45.71 2.02
CA ILE A 58 -41.27 -44.91 0.84
C ILE A 58 -40.14 -45.04 -0.21
N LEU A 59 -38.89 -45.05 0.19
CA LEU A 59 -37.75 -45.25 -0.72
C LEU A 59 -37.81 -46.67 -1.36
N ALA A 60 -38.16 -47.70 -0.62
CA ALA A 60 -38.32 -49.06 -1.15
C ALA A 60 -39.42 -49.15 -2.18
N GLU A 61 -40.58 -48.47 -1.97
CA GLU A 61 -41.67 -48.36 -2.93
C GLU A 61 -41.22 -47.64 -4.19
N LEU A 62 -40.62 -46.45 -4.07
CA LEU A 62 -40.19 -45.62 -5.21
C LEU A 62 -39.08 -46.29 -6.04
N THR A 63 -38.20 -47.05 -5.43
CA THR A 63 -37.07 -47.68 -6.13
C THR A 63 -37.28 -49.11 -6.55
N GLY A 64 -38.41 -49.72 -6.11
CA GLY A 64 -38.65 -51.15 -6.31
C GLY A 64 -37.63 -52.05 -5.61
N SER A 65 -36.86 -51.55 -4.66
CA SER A 65 -35.79 -52.27 -4.01
C SER A 65 -35.58 -51.80 -2.57
N SER A 66 -35.41 -52.75 -1.66
CA SER A 66 -35.05 -52.50 -0.26
C SER A 66 -33.55 -52.20 -0.03
N THR A 67 -32.79 -52.07 -1.10
CA THR A 67 -31.32 -51.88 -0.98
C THR A 67 -30.92 -50.42 -0.77
N LEU A 68 -31.81 -49.46 -0.98
CA LEU A 68 -31.54 -48.03 -0.69
C LEU A 68 -32.03 -47.72 0.72
N VAL A 69 -31.14 -47.69 1.67
CA VAL A 69 -31.41 -47.37 3.07
C VAL A 69 -31.02 -45.95 3.35
N PHE A 70 -31.90 -45.19 4.01
CA PHE A 70 -31.65 -43.77 4.28
C PHE A 70 -30.45 -43.55 5.21
N GLU A 71 -30.19 -44.47 6.13
CA GLU A 71 -29.04 -44.35 7.06
C GLU A 71 -27.71 -44.31 6.33
N ASP A 72 -27.51 -45.10 5.27
CA ASP A 72 -26.32 -45.09 4.42
C ASP A 72 -26.17 -43.75 3.68
N ILE A 73 -27.31 -43.17 3.24
CA ILE A 73 -27.30 -41.84 2.59
C ILE A 73 -26.97 -40.74 3.60
N ASP A 74 -27.54 -40.81 4.81
CA ASP A 74 -27.30 -39.80 5.86
C ASP A 74 -25.88 -39.82 6.37
N GLU A 75 -25.25 -40.99 6.49
CA GLU A 75 -23.82 -41.12 6.77
C GLU A 75 -22.96 -40.49 5.67
N SER A 76 -23.36 -40.64 4.42
CA SER A 76 -22.67 -40.01 3.30
C SER A 76 -22.74 -38.49 3.37
N PHE A 77 -23.81 -37.90 3.86
CA PHE A 77 -23.91 -36.43 4.09
C PHE A 77 -23.01 -35.95 5.22
N LYS A 78 -22.80 -36.72 6.31
CA LYS A 78 -21.94 -36.38 7.42
C LYS A 78 -20.47 -36.37 7.03
N ASN A 79 -20.10 -37.22 6.07
CA ASN A 79 -18.70 -37.46 5.65
C ASN A 79 -18.34 -36.83 4.30
N SER A 80 -19.28 -36.19 3.59
CA SER A 80 -19.12 -35.71 2.24
C SER A 80 -19.43 -34.22 2.12
N ILE A 81 -18.77 -33.58 1.14
CA ILE A 81 -19.07 -32.21 0.67
C ILE A 81 -20.44 -32.17 -0.04
N PHE A 82 -21.00 -33.34 -0.40
CA PHE A 82 -22.26 -33.42 -1.11
C PHE A 82 -23.44 -33.30 -0.13
N TYR A 83 -24.21 -32.25 -0.31
CA TYR A 83 -25.41 -31.97 0.49
C TYR A 83 -26.70 -32.56 -0.12
N ARG A 84 -26.60 -33.23 -1.29
CA ARG A 84 -27.73 -33.82 -2.02
C ARG A 84 -27.33 -35.18 -2.64
N PHE A 85 -28.03 -36.22 -2.28
CA PHE A 85 -27.91 -37.51 -2.94
C PHE A 85 -28.82 -37.50 -4.17
N THR A 86 -28.38 -38.06 -5.31
CA THR A 86 -29.15 -38.14 -6.53
C THR A 86 -29.02 -39.53 -7.14
N LYS A 87 -30.15 -40.09 -7.59
CA LYS A 87 -30.17 -41.40 -8.24
C LYS A 87 -31.28 -41.44 -9.29
N ARG A 88 -31.00 -42.02 -10.44
CA ARG A 88 -32.04 -42.31 -11.43
C ARG A 88 -32.83 -43.52 -11.02
N ILE A 89 -34.15 -43.46 -11.10
CA ILE A 89 -35.10 -44.51 -10.77
C ILE A 89 -36.10 -44.68 -11.90
N VAL A 90 -36.73 -45.89 -11.99
CA VAL A 90 -37.75 -46.21 -12.96
C VAL A 90 -39.02 -46.54 -12.21
N ILE A 91 -40.14 -45.82 -12.47
CA ILE A 91 -41.47 -46.07 -11.91
C ILE A 91 -42.42 -46.19 -13.06
N HIS A 92 -43.19 -47.29 -13.13
CA HIS A 92 -44.16 -47.55 -14.18
C HIS A 92 -43.59 -47.42 -15.62
N ASN A 93 -42.33 -47.85 -15.86
CA ASN A 93 -41.60 -47.74 -17.11
C ASN A 93 -41.20 -46.30 -17.50
N GLU A 94 -41.36 -45.32 -16.63
CA GLU A 94 -40.87 -43.94 -16.84
C GLU A 94 -39.67 -43.66 -15.96
N ASN A 95 -38.74 -42.83 -16.49
CA ASN A 95 -37.51 -42.44 -15.79
C ASN A 95 -37.76 -41.19 -14.95
N TYR A 96 -37.24 -41.22 -13.74
CA TYR A 96 -37.25 -40.07 -12.82
C TYR A 96 -35.87 -39.88 -12.18
N ASP A 97 -35.56 -38.64 -11.83
CA ASP A 97 -34.41 -38.31 -11.00
C ASP A 97 -34.87 -38.15 -9.54
N LEU A 98 -34.46 -39.07 -8.67
CA LEU A 98 -34.65 -39.02 -7.22
C LEU A 98 -33.54 -38.17 -6.60
N SER A 99 -33.92 -37.18 -5.80
CA SER A 99 -33.01 -36.36 -5.01
C SER A 99 -33.38 -36.40 -3.54
N ILE A 100 -32.39 -36.63 -2.65
CA ILE A 100 -32.58 -36.65 -1.20
C ILE A 100 -31.61 -35.65 -0.58
N TYR A 101 -32.07 -34.79 0.34
CA TYR A 101 -31.24 -33.82 1.04
C TYR A 101 -31.85 -33.41 2.38
N ARG A 102 -31.02 -32.88 3.27
CA ARG A 102 -31.45 -32.23 4.50
C ARG A 102 -31.45 -30.68 4.33
N HIS A 103 -32.47 -30.07 4.88
CA HIS A 103 -32.54 -28.62 5.01
C HIS A 103 -33.30 -28.25 6.27
N ASN A 104 -32.68 -27.41 7.11
CA ASN A 104 -33.17 -27.14 8.46
C ASN A 104 -33.49 -28.46 9.22
N ASP A 105 -34.64 -28.59 9.83
CA ASP A 105 -35.05 -29.77 10.61
C ASP A 105 -35.82 -30.81 9.80
N HIS A 106 -35.70 -30.78 8.47
CA HIS A 106 -36.46 -31.68 7.59
C HIS A 106 -35.55 -32.39 6.58
N ILE A 107 -36.01 -33.60 6.17
CA ILE A 107 -35.45 -34.35 5.06
C ILE A 107 -36.43 -34.25 3.88
N TYR A 108 -35.91 -33.95 2.71
CA TYR A 108 -36.65 -33.77 1.48
C TYR A 108 -36.28 -34.89 0.52
N VAL A 109 -37.32 -35.49 -0.07
CA VAL A 109 -37.23 -36.47 -1.18
C VAL A 109 -38.00 -35.89 -2.36
N GLU A 110 -37.26 -35.44 -3.37
CA GLU A 110 -37.80 -34.93 -4.63
C GLU A 110 -37.71 -36.03 -5.68
N VAL A 111 -38.80 -36.27 -6.40
CA VAL A 111 -38.86 -37.16 -7.57
C VAL A 111 -39.22 -36.28 -8.76
N GLU A 112 -38.31 -36.07 -9.68
CA GLU A 112 -38.46 -35.16 -10.81
C GLU A 112 -38.51 -35.93 -12.11
N ILE A 113 -39.38 -35.52 -13.05
CA ILE A 113 -39.48 -36.11 -14.36
C ILE A 113 -38.16 -35.98 -15.11
N TYR A 114 -37.66 -37.10 -15.61
CA TYR A 114 -36.46 -37.14 -16.42
C TYR A 114 -36.76 -36.89 -17.89
N SER A 115 -36.02 -36.03 -18.57
CA SER A 115 -36.06 -35.87 -20.02
C SER A 115 -34.98 -36.73 -20.66
N ASP A 116 -35.33 -37.46 -21.77
CA ASP A 116 -34.38 -38.34 -22.46
C ASP A 116 -33.20 -37.62 -23.16
N ILE A 117 -32.97 -36.36 -22.84
CA ILE A 117 -31.82 -35.60 -23.34
C ILE A 117 -30.55 -36.05 -22.59
N GLN A 118 -29.85 -37.04 -23.18
CA GLN A 118 -28.61 -37.54 -22.59
C GLN A 118 -27.54 -36.43 -22.57
N VAL A 119 -27.23 -35.91 -21.38
CA VAL A 119 -25.97 -35.17 -21.18
C VAL A 119 -24.83 -36.20 -21.09
N GLU A 120 -24.12 -36.42 -22.19
CA GLU A 120 -22.95 -37.27 -22.20
C GLU A 120 -21.87 -36.66 -21.28
N SER A 121 -21.53 -37.35 -20.21
CA SER A 121 -20.52 -36.88 -19.23
C SER A 121 -19.14 -36.63 -19.87
N ASN A 122 -18.84 -37.27 -21.01
CA ASN A 122 -17.62 -37.01 -21.79
C ASN A 122 -17.61 -35.62 -22.45
N LYS A 123 -18.78 -35.01 -22.68
CA LYS A 123 -18.86 -33.64 -23.23
C LYS A 123 -18.49 -32.54 -22.24
N LEU A 124 -18.51 -32.81 -20.93
CA LEU A 124 -18.11 -31.84 -19.90
C LEU A 124 -16.71 -31.25 -20.16
N TYR A 125 -15.76 -32.13 -20.51
CA TYR A 125 -14.41 -31.69 -20.84
C TYR A 125 -14.39 -30.73 -22.04
N TYR A 126 -15.16 -31.03 -23.09
CA TYR A 126 -15.18 -30.17 -24.29
C TYR A 126 -15.82 -28.82 -24.02
N TYR A 127 -16.89 -28.77 -23.21
CA TYR A 127 -17.50 -27.50 -22.82
C TYR A 127 -16.57 -26.64 -21.97
N ALA A 128 -15.91 -27.24 -20.98
CA ALA A 128 -14.95 -26.54 -20.14
C ALA A 128 -13.73 -26.05 -20.96
N LYS A 129 -13.19 -26.92 -21.85
CA LYS A 129 -12.08 -26.56 -22.74
C LYS A 129 -12.44 -25.43 -23.69
N TYR A 130 -13.66 -25.44 -24.25
CA TYR A 130 -14.11 -24.35 -25.10
C TYR A 130 -14.13 -23.01 -24.34
N LEU A 131 -14.60 -22.97 -23.09
CA LEU A 131 -14.58 -21.76 -22.27
C LEU A 131 -13.15 -21.29 -21.97
N GLU A 132 -12.23 -22.21 -21.70
CA GLU A 132 -10.83 -21.89 -21.48
C GLU A 132 -10.15 -21.27 -22.71
N ASP A 133 -10.43 -21.83 -23.90
CA ASP A 133 -9.85 -21.35 -25.16
C ASP A 133 -10.43 -19.99 -25.60
N HIS A 134 -11.64 -19.63 -25.11
CA HIS A 134 -12.34 -18.38 -25.42
C HIS A 134 -12.49 -17.44 -24.20
N LYS A 135 -11.53 -17.49 -23.28
CA LYS A 135 -11.59 -16.75 -22.00
C LYS A 135 -11.70 -15.24 -22.14
N ALA A 136 -11.25 -14.65 -23.25
CA ALA A 136 -11.39 -13.21 -23.51
C ALA A 136 -12.86 -12.78 -23.70
N HIS A 137 -13.73 -13.71 -24.14
CA HIS A 137 -15.19 -13.53 -24.34
C HIS A 137 -15.96 -14.60 -23.58
N ILE A 138 -15.59 -14.81 -22.32
CA ILE A 138 -16.06 -15.95 -21.54
C ILE A 138 -17.57 -15.96 -21.32
N TRP A 139 -18.17 -14.79 -21.15
CA TRP A 139 -19.60 -14.66 -20.92
C TRP A 139 -20.43 -14.95 -22.16
N GLU A 140 -20.01 -14.47 -23.34
CA GLU A 140 -20.62 -14.79 -24.62
C GLU A 140 -20.50 -16.30 -24.94
N SER A 141 -19.31 -16.84 -24.64
CA SER A 141 -19.04 -18.27 -24.81
C SER A 141 -19.91 -19.13 -23.89
N LEU A 142 -20.05 -18.71 -22.61
CA LEU A 142 -20.93 -19.37 -21.65
C LEU A 142 -22.40 -19.34 -22.10
N ALA A 143 -22.90 -18.17 -22.51
CA ALA A 143 -24.29 -18.03 -22.99
C ALA A 143 -24.52 -18.93 -24.19
N THR A 144 -23.57 -19.04 -25.10
CA THR A 144 -23.67 -19.91 -26.28
C THR A 144 -23.66 -21.38 -25.89
N GLN A 145 -22.76 -21.81 -24.99
CA GLN A 145 -22.71 -23.22 -24.55
C GLN A 145 -23.99 -23.62 -23.80
N ILE A 146 -24.47 -22.79 -22.87
CA ILE A 146 -25.67 -23.06 -22.12
C ILE A 146 -26.89 -23.17 -23.07
N ARG A 147 -26.99 -22.25 -24.04
CA ARG A 147 -28.07 -22.29 -25.04
C ARG A 147 -28.06 -23.60 -25.84
N GLN A 148 -26.87 -24.10 -26.21
CA GLN A 148 -26.73 -25.38 -26.90
C GLN A 148 -27.13 -26.60 -26.03
N ILE A 149 -26.87 -26.53 -24.71
CA ILE A 149 -27.16 -27.61 -23.76
C ILE A 149 -28.65 -27.72 -23.50
N ILE A 150 -29.33 -26.59 -23.26
CA ILE A 150 -30.73 -26.59 -22.84
C ILE A 150 -31.70 -26.33 -24.00
N HIS A 151 -31.18 -26.00 -25.21
CA HIS A 151 -31.96 -25.71 -26.44
C HIS A 151 -33.02 -24.59 -26.27
N TYR A 152 -32.67 -23.57 -25.47
CA TYR A 152 -33.55 -22.41 -25.29
C TYR A 152 -33.35 -21.37 -26.41
N ASP A 153 -34.35 -20.54 -26.64
CA ASP A 153 -34.30 -19.48 -27.65
C ASP A 153 -33.33 -18.36 -27.31
N ARG A 154 -33.18 -18.05 -26.02
CA ARG A 154 -32.29 -16.99 -25.54
C ARG A 154 -31.60 -17.38 -24.24
N VAL A 155 -30.33 -17.09 -24.14
CA VAL A 155 -29.51 -17.12 -22.91
C VAL A 155 -28.76 -15.83 -22.79
N MET A 156 -28.84 -15.19 -21.64
CA MET A 156 -28.20 -13.89 -21.33
C MET A 156 -27.38 -14.03 -20.06
N VAL A 157 -26.25 -13.31 -20.04
CA VAL A 157 -25.52 -13.05 -18.80
C VAL A 157 -25.91 -11.67 -18.31
N TYR A 158 -26.49 -11.64 -17.13
CA TYR A 158 -27.03 -10.46 -16.47
C TYR A 158 -26.16 -10.13 -15.26
N GLN A 159 -25.57 -8.94 -15.23
CA GLN A 159 -24.71 -8.45 -14.15
C GLN A 159 -25.48 -7.47 -13.28
N PHE A 160 -25.42 -7.62 -11.95
CA PHE A 160 -25.91 -6.60 -11.01
C PHE A 160 -24.93 -5.46 -10.91
N MET A 161 -25.43 -4.23 -10.94
CA MET A 161 -24.68 -2.99 -10.80
C MET A 161 -24.70 -2.52 -9.33
N GLU A 162 -23.95 -1.47 -8.98
CA GLU A 162 -23.90 -0.93 -7.63
C GLU A 162 -25.25 -0.41 -7.10
N ASP A 163 -26.09 0.11 -7.99
CA ASP A 163 -27.47 0.55 -7.70
C ASP A 163 -28.49 -0.60 -7.64
N HIS A 164 -28.00 -1.84 -7.63
CA HIS A 164 -28.78 -3.08 -7.69
C HIS A 164 -29.60 -3.26 -8.96
N SER A 165 -29.56 -2.34 -9.92
CA SER A 165 -30.06 -2.60 -11.27
C SER A 165 -29.20 -3.68 -11.93
N GLY A 166 -29.69 -4.27 -13.01
CA GLY A 166 -28.91 -5.23 -13.75
C GLY A 166 -28.73 -4.83 -15.20
N GLN A 167 -27.66 -5.32 -15.81
CA GLN A 167 -27.37 -5.10 -17.23
C GLN A 167 -27.04 -6.41 -17.92
N VAL A 168 -27.57 -6.60 -19.14
CA VAL A 168 -27.20 -7.72 -19.99
C VAL A 168 -25.84 -7.45 -20.61
N ILE A 169 -24.82 -8.21 -20.19
CA ILE A 169 -23.43 -8.06 -20.64
C ILE A 169 -23.01 -9.05 -21.74
N ALA A 170 -23.77 -10.13 -21.89
CA ALA A 170 -23.57 -11.10 -22.98
C ALA A 170 -24.92 -11.75 -23.34
N GLU A 171 -25.08 -12.16 -24.58
CA GLU A 171 -26.30 -12.77 -25.08
C GLU A 171 -25.99 -13.81 -26.18
N SER A 172 -26.68 -14.95 -26.11
CA SER A 172 -26.82 -15.90 -27.22
C SER A 172 -28.33 -16.13 -27.49
N LYS A 173 -28.78 -15.90 -28.72
CA LYS A 173 -30.21 -15.93 -29.05
C LYS A 173 -30.49 -16.56 -30.41
N SER A 174 -31.71 -16.96 -30.64
CA SER A 174 -32.22 -17.37 -31.97
C SER A 174 -32.27 -16.16 -32.91
N GLU A 175 -32.10 -16.40 -34.21
CA GLU A 175 -32.03 -15.36 -35.24
C GLU A 175 -33.25 -14.42 -35.23
N ASN A 176 -34.41 -14.97 -34.96
CA ASN A 176 -35.72 -14.25 -35.00
C ASN A 176 -35.97 -13.36 -33.76
N MET A 177 -35.09 -13.38 -32.75
CA MET A 177 -35.25 -12.56 -31.56
C MET A 177 -34.46 -11.25 -31.68
N HIS A 178 -35.03 -10.13 -31.20
CA HIS A 178 -34.26 -8.87 -31.05
C HIS A 178 -33.25 -9.02 -29.92
N SER A 179 -32.14 -8.30 -30.05
CA SER A 179 -31.11 -8.33 -29.03
C SER A 179 -31.48 -7.46 -27.82
N LEU A 180 -31.18 -7.99 -26.63
CA LEU A 180 -31.26 -7.29 -25.36
C LEU A 180 -29.84 -6.95 -24.79
N LEU A 181 -28.80 -7.18 -25.57
CA LEU A 181 -27.43 -6.88 -25.14
C LEU A 181 -27.30 -5.38 -24.81
N GLY A 182 -26.74 -5.09 -23.63
CA GLY A 182 -26.59 -3.75 -23.10
C GLY A 182 -27.82 -3.17 -22.41
N TYR A 183 -28.99 -3.83 -22.46
CA TYR A 183 -30.20 -3.35 -21.79
C TYR A 183 -30.07 -3.44 -20.28
N ARG A 184 -30.57 -2.39 -19.60
CA ARG A 184 -30.67 -2.34 -18.14
C ARG A 184 -32.07 -2.69 -17.65
N TYR A 185 -32.10 -3.26 -16.46
CA TYR A 185 -33.32 -3.65 -15.74
C TYR A 185 -33.25 -3.07 -14.32
N PRO A 186 -34.31 -2.43 -13.83
CA PRO A 186 -34.26 -1.81 -12.50
C PRO A 186 -34.28 -2.86 -11.38
N GLU A 187 -33.85 -2.46 -10.20
CA GLU A 187 -33.75 -3.31 -9.01
C GLU A 187 -35.03 -4.08 -8.67
N PHE A 188 -36.18 -3.44 -8.86
CA PHE A 188 -37.46 -4.03 -8.47
C PHE A 188 -37.91 -5.21 -9.37
N ASP A 189 -37.26 -5.43 -10.54
CA ASP A 189 -37.53 -6.62 -11.37
C ASP A 189 -37.01 -7.91 -10.70
N ILE A 190 -35.91 -7.79 -9.89
CA ILE A 190 -35.38 -8.89 -9.07
C ILE A 190 -35.17 -8.36 -7.63
N PRO A 191 -36.20 -8.38 -6.78
CA PRO A 191 -36.14 -7.80 -5.44
C PRO A 191 -35.15 -8.53 -4.54
N LYS A 192 -34.72 -7.85 -3.47
CA LYS A 192 -33.65 -8.30 -2.55
C LYS A 192 -33.87 -9.76 -2.07
N GLN A 193 -35.07 -10.11 -1.64
CA GLN A 193 -35.32 -11.47 -1.16
C GLN A 193 -35.16 -12.54 -2.26
N ALA A 194 -35.49 -12.22 -3.52
CA ALA A 194 -35.21 -13.12 -4.63
C ALA A 194 -33.69 -13.24 -4.88
N ARG A 195 -32.93 -12.14 -4.78
CA ARG A 195 -31.46 -12.16 -4.88
C ARG A 195 -30.83 -13.03 -3.79
N GLU A 196 -31.28 -12.91 -2.54
CA GLU A 196 -30.84 -13.78 -1.43
C GLU A 196 -31.09 -15.26 -1.72
N LEU A 197 -32.25 -15.60 -2.29
CA LEU A 197 -32.58 -16.98 -2.62
C LEU A 197 -31.66 -17.56 -3.71
N TYR A 198 -31.18 -16.75 -4.65
CA TYR A 198 -30.19 -17.15 -5.67
C TYR A 198 -28.82 -17.49 -5.10
N THR A 199 -28.50 -17.05 -3.89
CA THR A 199 -27.25 -17.46 -3.19
C THR A 199 -27.40 -18.81 -2.48
N ILE A 200 -28.64 -19.20 -2.12
CA ILE A 200 -28.91 -20.45 -1.42
C ILE A 200 -29.03 -21.61 -2.41
N PHE A 201 -29.71 -21.40 -3.55
CA PHE A 201 -29.91 -22.41 -4.57
C PHE A 201 -29.59 -21.87 -5.95
N LEU A 202 -28.48 -22.37 -6.52
CA LEU A 202 -27.83 -21.79 -7.68
C LEU A 202 -28.52 -21.98 -9.02
N ALA A 203 -29.47 -22.88 -9.12
CA ALA A 203 -30.22 -23.15 -10.35
C ALA A 203 -31.71 -23.08 -10.10
N ARG A 204 -32.44 -22.32 -10.91
CA ARG A 204 -33.91 -22.22 -10.89
C ARG A 204 -34.43 -22.43 -12.29
N HIS A 205 -35.56 -23.11 -12.40
CA HIS A 205 -36.22 -23.25 -13.68
C HIS A 205 -37.73 -23.30 -13.52
N ASN A 206 -38.44 -23.00 -14.60
CA ASN A 206 -39.83 -23.19 -14.80
C ASN A 206 -40.07 -23.70 -16.23
N ALA A 207 -40.62 -24.88 -16.39
CA ALA A 207 -40.77 -25.51 -17.70
C ALA A 207 -41.92 -24.97 -18.51
N ASP A 208 -43.00 -24.54 -17.85
CA ASP A 208 -44.16 -23.93 -18.49
C ASP A 208 -44.88 -22.97 -17.52
N THR A 209 -45.02 -21.73 -17.94
CA THR A 209 -45.74 -20.70 -17.16
C THR A 209 -47.26 -20.96 -17.08
N ASP A 210 -47.81 -21.81 -17.93
CA ASP A 210 -49.26 -22.17 -17.92
C ASP A 210 -49.51 -23.52 -17.23
N ALA A 211 -48.47 -24.25 -16.81
CA ALA A 211 -48.63 -25.50 -16.08
C ALA A 211 -49.28 -25.28 -14.72
N ALA A 212 -49.97 -26.32 -14.26
CA ALA A 212 -50.58 -26.37 -12.93
C ALA A 212 -49.51 -26.35 -11.83
N THR A 213 -49.88 -25.93 -10.64
CA THR A 213 -49.07 -26.08 -9.43
C THR A 213 -49.83 -26.97 -8.43
N HIS A 214 -49.08 -27.76 -7.66
CA HIS A 214 -49.64 -28.73 -6.73
C HIS A 214 -49.31 -28.32 -5.28
N LYS A 215 -50.28 -28.47 -4.39
CA LYS A 215 -50.15 -28.17 -2.97
C LYS A 215 -49.36 -29.24 -2.24
N ILE A 216 -48.63 -28.82 -1.23
CA ILE A 216 -48.03 -29.71 -0.26
C ILE A 216 -49.09 -29.98 0.84
N MET A 217 -49.41 -31.23 1.06
CA MET A 217 -50.46 -31.70 1.99
C MET A 217 -49.80 -32.33 3.21
N GLY A 218 -50.27 -32.01 4.44
CA GLY A 218 -49.74 -32.57 5.68
C GLY A 218 -49.95 -31.69 6.90
N SER A 219 -49.36 -32.05 8.02
CA SER A 219 -49.66 -31.48 9.34
C SER A 219 -49.02 -30.12 9.66
N SER A 220 -48.15 -29.57 8.83
CA SER A 220 -47.50 -28.27 9.10
C SER A 220 -47.09 -27.54 7.81
N GLN A 221 -48.09 -27.21 6.97
CA GLN A 221 -47.84 -26.57 5.69
C GLN A 221 -47.07 -25.23 5.77
N GLU A 222 -47.20 -24.49 6.88
CA GLU A 222 -46.59 -23.16 7.05
C GLU A 222 -45.09 -23.21 7.43
N ASP A 223 -44.57 -24.36 7.87
CA ASP A 223 -43.20 -24.48 8.38
C ASP A 223 -42.20 -25.08 7.37
N ILE A 224 -42.68 -25.57 6.21
CA ILE A 224 -41.85 -26.23 5.22
C ILE A 224 -41.11 -25.21 4.38
N ASP A 225 -39.77 -25.17 4.55
CA ASP A 225 -38.88 -24.31 3.79
C ASP A 225 -38.45 -24.96 2.47
N LEU A 226 -38.93 -24.42 1.36
CA LEU A 226 -38.61 -24.88 0.00
C LEU A 226 -37.44 -24.14 -0.67
N SER A 227 -36.64 -23.40 0.08
CA SER A 227 -35.53 -22.60 -0.48
C SER A 227 -34.57 -23.44 -1.32
N LYS A 228 -34.31 -24.70 -0.92
CA LYS A 228 -33.48 -25.68 -1.64
C LYS A 228 -34.24 -26.65 -2.52
N CYS A 229 -35.58 -26.53 -2.61
CA CYS A 229 -36.38 -27.39 -3.46
C CYS A 229 -36.30 -26.98 -4.93
N SER A 230 -35.90 -27.93 -5.80
CA SER A 230 -35.70 -27.68 -7.23
C SER A 230 -37.03 -27.47 -7.98
N ILE A 231 -38.06 -28.17 -7.56
CA ILE A 231 -39.40 -28.15 -8.16
C ILE A 231 -40.37 -27.18 -7.48
N ARG A 232 -39.87 -26.33 -6.57
CA ARG A 232 -40.68 -25.28 -5.93
C ARG A 232 -41.34 -24.38 -6.96
N ALA A 233 -42.65 -24.10 -6.80
CA ALA A 233 -43.37 -23.16 -7.66
C ALA A 233 -42.79 -21.74 -7.57
N LEU A 234 -42.78 -21.03 -8.70
CA LEU A 234 -42.42 -19.63 -8.75
C LEU A 234 -43.58 -18.76 -8.22
N SER A 235 -43.24 -17.57 -7.76
CA SER A 235 -44.21 -16.54 -7.39
C SER A 235 -45.14 -16.21 -8.56
N PRO A 236 -46.46 -16.05 -8.33
CA PRO A 236 -47.40 -15.61 -9.37
C PRO A 236 -46.96 -14.31 -10.06
N ILE A 237 -46.37 -13.38 -9.34
CA ILE A 237 -45.83 -12.12 -9.90
C ILE A 237 -44.71 -12.43 -10.88
N HIS A 238 -43.81 -13.33 -10.53
CA HIS A 238 -42.71 -13.71 -11.41
C HIS A 238 -43.15 -14.50 -12.64
N ILE A 239 -44.13 -15.38 -12.48
CA ILE A 239 -44.79 -16.08 -13.62
C ILE A 239 -45.39 -15.05 -14.60
N GLN A 240 -46.09 -14.03 -14.08
CA GLN A 240 -46.69 -13.00 -14.92
C GLN A 240 -45.59 -12.15 -15.62
N TYR A 241 -44.47 -11.88 -14.94
CA TYR A 241 -43.32 -11.21 -15.54
C TYR A 241 -42.73 -11.99 -16.73
N ILE A 242 -42.56 -13.33 -16.56
CA ILE A 242 -42.13 -14.22 -17.65
C ILE A 242 -43.12 -14.21 -18.82
N LYS A 243 -44.41 -14.29 -18.56
CA LYS A 243 -45.44 -14.20 -19.59
C LYS A 243 -45.43 -12.86 -20.33
N ASN A 244 -45.22 -11.75 -19.61
CA ASN A 244 -45.17 -10.42 -20.21
C ASN A 244 -43.92 -10.29 -21.12
N SER A 245 -42.85 -11.02 -20.85
CA SER A 245 -41.67 -11.10 -21.72
C SER A 245 -41.85 -12.02 -22.94
N LYS A 246 -43.05 -12.61 -23.09
CA LYS A 246 -43.42 -13.58 -24.13
C LYS A 246 -42.71 -14.93 -24.03
N ALA A 247 -42.14 -15.26 -22.89
CA ALA A 247 -41.54 -16.56 -22.64
C ALA A 247 -42.54 -17.49 -21.98
N ARG A 248 -42.48 -18.80 -22.33
CA ARG A 248 -43.24 -19.88 -21.74
C ARG A 248 -42.41 -20.69 -20.74
N ALA A 249 -41.08 -20.79 -20.97
CA ALA A 249 -40.21 -21.46 -20.05
C ALA A 249 -39.02 -20.52 -19.69
N SER A 250 -38.49 -20.70 -18.48
CA SER A 250 -37.34 -19.94 -18.00
C SER A 250 -36.40 -20.81 -17.15
N ALA A 251 -35.09 -20.51 -17.23
CA ALA A 251 -34.09 -21.06 -16.33
C ALA A 251 -33.12 -19.96 -15.93
N SER A 252 -32.51 -20.09 -14.75
CA SER A 252 -31.48 -19.17 -14.29
C SER A 252 -30.43 -19.90 -13.50
N PHE A 253 -29.15 -19.46 -13.65
CA PHE A 253 -27.99 -19.99 -12.95
C PHE A 253 -27.25 -18.84 -12.30
N SER A 254 -26.96 -18.99 -11.01
CA SER A 254 -26.35 -17.92 -10.21
C SER A 254 -24.85 -17.78 -10.49
N ILE A 255 -24.38 -16.54 -10.67
CA ILE A 255 -22.97 -16.18 -10.75
C ILE A 255 -22.58 -15.63 -9.39
N ILE A 256 -21.83 -16.43 -8.62
CA ILE A 256 -21.41 -16.09 -7.26
C ILE A 256 -19.95 -15.67 -7.26
N ARG A 257 -19.69 -14.46 -6.76
CA ARG A 257 -18.34 -13.91 -6.53
C ARG A 257 -18.20 -13.55 -5.06
N ASP A 258 -17.17 -14.06 -4.40
CA ASP A 258 -16.85 -13.76 -2.98
C ASP A 258 -18.07 -13.99 -2.03
N GLY A 259 -18.86 -15.04 -2.31
CA GLY A 259 -20.06 -15.38 -1.54
C GLY A 259 -21.27 -14.47 -1.81
N GLN A 260 -21.19 -13.53 -2.72
CA GLN A 260 -22.26 -12.61 -3.10
C GLN A 260 -22.77 -12.90 -4.51
N LEU A 261 -24.03 -12.56 -4.75
CA LEU A 261 -24.65 -12.67 -6.08
C LEU A 261 -24.14 -11.53 -6.97
N TRP A 262 -23.21 -11.86 -7.86
CA TRP A 262 -22.66 -10.92 -8.84
C TRP A 262 -23.55 -10.76 -10.07
N GLY A 263 -24.22 -11.83 -10.47
CA GLY A 263 -25.06 -11.85 -11.67
C GLY A 263 -25.85 -13.14 -11.81
N LEU A 264 -26.54 -13.26 -12.92
CA LEU A 264 -27.34 -14.43 -13.30
C LEU A 264 -27.08 -14.78 -14.76
N VAL A 265 -26.99 -16.05 -15.07
CA VAL A 265 -27.29 -16.53 -16.43
C VAL A 265 -28.81 -16.75 -16.52
N THR A 266 -29.50 -15.93 -17.30
CA THR A 266 -30.95 -16.00 -17.45
C THR A 266 -31.30 -16.57 -18.82
N CYS A 267 -32.18 -17.56 -18.82
CA CYS A 267 -32.58 -18.30 -20.02
C CYS A 267 -34.09 -18.16 -20.25
N GLN A 268 -34.50 -17.95 -21.49
CA GLN A 268 -35.90 -17.79 -21.89
C GLN A 268 -36.19 -18.65 -23.10
N ASN A 269 -37.38 -19.33 -23.07
CA ASN A 269 -37.88 -20.10 -24.21
C ASN A 269 -39.34 -19.74 -24.49
N ASN A 270 -39.71 -19.62 -25.75
CA ASN A 270 -41.04 -19.23 -26.17
C ASN A 270 -42.03 -20.42 -26.16
N GLN A 271 -41.53 -21.62 -26.03
CA GLN A 271 -42.29 -22.86 -25.89
C GLN A 271 -42.00 -23.49 -24.53
N PRO A 272 -42.94 -24.32 -23.99
CA PRO A 272 -42.62 -25.11 -22.82
C PRO A 272 -41.39 -25.99 -23.05
N GLN A 273 -40.46 -25.95 -22.09
CA GLN A 273 -39.23 -26.70 -22.20
C GLN A 273 -38.70 -27.05 -20.80
N HIS A 274 -38.62 -28.34 -20.52
CA HIS A 274 -38.02 -28.82 -19.28
C HIS A 274 -36.49 -28.83 -19.37
N VAL A 275 -35.82 -28.44 -18.30
CA VAL A 275 -34.38 -28.56 -18.12
C VAL A 275 -34.17 -29.55 -16.99
N ASP A 276 -33.72 -30.75 -17.32
CA ASP A 276 -33.54 -31.81 -16.34
C ASP A 276 -32.42 -31.55 -15.34
N LEU A 277 -32.35 -32.39 -14.29
CA LEU A 277 -31.36 -32.22 -13.22
C LEU A 277 -29.91 -32.27 -13.72
N SER A 278 -29.61 -33.15 -14.69
CA SER A 278 -28.26 -33.30 -15.26
C SER A 278 -27.85 -32.08 -16.06
N GLN A 279 -28.75 -31.51 -16.86
CA GLN A 279 -28.54 -30.28 -17.61
C GLN A 279 -28.32 -29.09 -16.64
N ARG A 280 -29.14 -28.99 -15.58
CA ARG A 280 -28.97 -27.92 -14.56
C ARG A 280 -27.63 -28.03 -13.83
N HIS A 281 -27.20 -29.23 -13.46
CA HIS A 281 -25.89 -29.46 -12.85
C HIS A 281 -24.77 -29.06 -13.78
N LEU A 282 -24.82 -29.44 -15.07
CA LEU A 282 -23.84 -29.07 -16.07
C LEU A 282 -23.78 -27.55 -16.27
N CYS A 283 -24.94 -26.90 -16.45
CA CYS A 283 -24.97 -25.42 -16.62
C CYS A 283 -24.50 -24.69 -15.39
N THR A 284 -24.82 -25.17 -14.18
CA THR A 284 -24.30 -24.60 -12.92
C THR A 284 -22.80 -24.74 -12.85
N PHE A 285 -22.25 -25.94 -13.16
CA PHE A 285 -20.79 -26.15 -13.18
C PHE A 285 -20.09 -25.20 -14.16
N LEU A 286 -20.58 -25.10 -15.40
CA LEU A 286 -20.00 -24.21 -16.42
C LEU A 286 -20.09 -22.74 -16.01
N THR A 287 -21.17 -22.34 -15.36
CA THR A 287 -21.33 -20.98 -14.83
C THR A 287 -20.28 -20.68 -13.75
N GLN A 288 -20.06 -21.60 -12.80
CA GLN A 288 -19.03 -21.44 -11.77
C GLN A 288 -17.61 -21.50 -12.36
N PHE A 289 -17.40 -22.36 -13.35
CA PHE A 289 -16.11 -22.44 -14.06
C PHE A 289 -15.79 -21.14 -14.79
N ALA A 290 -16.73 -20.60 -15.57
CA ALA A 290 -16.58 -19.32 -16.25
C ALA A 290 -16.35 -18.17 -15.26
N THR A 291 -17.05 -18.18 -14.12
CA THR A 291 -16.87 -17.17 -13.06
C THR A 291 -15.46 -17.16 -12.52
N LYS A 292 -14.87 -18.33 -12.22
CA LYS A 292 -13.49 -18.46 -11.74
C LYS A 292 -12.48 -17.97 -12.78
N HIS A 293 -12.67 -18.31 -14.04
CA HIS A 293 -11.82 -17.82 -15.11
C HIS A 293 -11.91 -16.30 -15.28
N HIS A 294 -13.12 -15.74 -15.23
CA HIS A 294 -13.32 -14.29 -15.28
C HIS A 294 -12.59 -13.57 -14.15
N ILE A 295 -12.70 -14.07 -12.91
CA ILE A 295 -11.99 -13.51 -11.74
C ILE A 295 -10.48 -13.60 -11.97
N SER A 296 -9.97 -14.72 -12.45
CA SER A 296 -8.54 -14.91 -12.74
C SER A 296 -8.01 -13.91 -13.77
N GLU A 297 -8.77 -13.66 -14.85
CA GLU A 297 -8.38 -12.67 -15.87
C GLU A 297 -8.45 -11.22 -15.33
N LEU A 298 -9.42 -10.91 -14.47
CA LEU A 298 -9.46 -9.60 -13.80
C LEU A 298 -8.24 -9.39 -12.90
N LEU A 299 -7.91 -10.37 -12.06
CA LEU A 299 -6.74 -10.32 -11.18
C LEU A 299 -5.44 -10.17 -11.98
N LYS A 300 -5.33 -10.89 -13.11
CA LYS A 300 -4.17 -10.77 -13.99
C LYS A 300 -4.03 -9.35 -14.55
N LYS A 301 -5.13 -8.75 -15.03
CA LYS A 301 -5.13 -7.35 -15.50
C LYS A 301 -4.77 -6.37 -14.39
N GLU A 302 -5.29 -6.57 -13.19
CA GLU A 302 -4.92 -5.74 -12.04
C GLU A 302 -3.42 -5.86 -11.70
N MET A 303 -2.85 -7.07 -11.75
CA MET A 303 -1.42 -7.28 -11.53
C MET A 303 -0.56 -6.61 -12.62
N GLU A 304 -0.99 -6.65 -13.88
CA GLU A 304 -0.31 -5.96 -14.98
C GLU A 304 -0.32 -4.44 -14.78
N ILE A 305 -1.47 -3.87 -14.42
CA ILE A 305 -1.61 -2.43 -14.08
C ILE A 305 -0.72 -2.09 -12.87
N GLN A 306 -0.78 -2.88 -11.80
CA GLN A 306 0.04 -2.67 -10.61
C GLN A 306 1.54 -2.73 -10.93
N SER A 307 1.96 -3.68 -11.78
CA SER A 307 3.36 -3.79 -12.22
C SER A 307 3.82 -2.55 -12.99
N ALA A 308 2.99 -2.03 -13.90
CA ALA A 308 3.28 -0.80 -14.62
C ALA A 308 3.38 0.41 -13.68
N MET A 309 2.47 0.52 -12.71
CA MET A 309 2.49 1.58 -11.68
C MET A 309 3.75 1.51 -10.82
N ASN A 310 4.20 0.30 -10.42
CA ASN A 310 5.42 0.12 -9.64
C ASN A 310 6.68 0.62 -10.36
N VAL A 311 6.72 0.55 -11.70
CA VAL A 311 7.82 1.12 -12.49
C VAL A 311 7.85 2.64 -12.36
N VAL A 312 6.68 3.30 -12.49
CA VAL A 312 6.55 4.76 -12.32
C VAL A 312 6.95 5.19 -10.91
N GLU A 313 6.54 4.46 -9.87
CA GLU A 313 6.89 4.71 -8.48
C GLU A 313 8.41 4.62 -8.25
N LYS A 314 9.06 3.59 -8.80
CA LYS A 314 10.50 3.40 -8.70
C LYS A 314 11.28 4.53 -9.39
N ASP A 315 10.85 4.92 -10.60
CA ASP A 315 11.45 6.01 -11.35
C ASP A 315 11.29 7.34 -10.60
N LEU A 316 10.09 7.63 -10.11
CA LEU A 316 9.81 8.83 -9.30
C LEU A 316 10.70 8.91 -8.06
N LYS A 317 10.84 7.79 -7.33
CA LYS A 317 11.71 7.72 -6.14
C LYS A 317 13.16 8.00 -6.49
N SER A 318 13.64 7.47 -7.62
CA SER A 318 15.01 7.70 -8.10
C SER A 318 15.25 9.17 -8.47
N ASP A 319 14.31 9.77 -9.20
CA ASP A 319 14.41 11.17 -9.62
C ASP A 319 14.34 12.13 -8.42
N LEU A 320 13.51 11.84 -7.42
CA LEU A 320 13.44 12.63 -6.17
C LEU A 320 14.71 12.58 -5.33
N LEU A 321 15.56 11.55 -5.51
CA LEU A 321 16.88 11.48 -4.86
C LEU A 321 17.92 12.34 -5.58
N ILE A 322 17.81 12.50 -6.89
CA ILE A 322 18.77 13.21 -7.74
C ILE A 322 18.42 14.70 -7.83
N ASP A 323 17.17 15.01 -8.19
CA ASP A 323 16.72 16.38 -8.37
C ASP A 323 16.21 16.95 -7.03
N ARG A 324 16.84 18.05 -6.59
CA ARG A 324 16.46 18.71 -5.34
C ARG A 324 15.13 19.46 -5.41
N ASN A 325 14.59 19.69 -6.60
CA ASN A 325 13.33 20.37 -6.78
C ASN A 325 12.18 19.34 -6.96
N THR A 326 11.47 19.05 -5.88
CA THR A 326 10.35 18.10 -5.86
C THR A 326 9.26 18.44 -6.89
N PHE A 327 9.01 19.76 -7.14
CA PHE A 327 8.01 20.19 -8.14
C PHE A 327 8.43 19.88 -9.55
N HIS A 328 9.69 20.13 -9.88
CA HIS A 328 10.24 19.81 -11.19
C HIS A 328 10.10 18.32 -11.51
N VAL A 329 10.31 17.48 -10.50
CA VAL A 329 10.10 16.04 -10.63
C VAL A 329 8.62 15.74 -10.85
N LEU A 330 7.73 16.28 -10.03
CA LEU A 330 6.29 16.05 -10.16
C LEU A 330 5.73 16.55 -11.51
N GLU A 331 6.20 17.67 -12.04
CA GLU A 331 5.83 18.18 -13.35
C GLU A 331 6.22 17.19 -14.46
N ARG A 332 7.44 16.65 -14.44
CA ARG A 332 7.89 15.62 -15.38
C ARG A 332 7.09 14.31 -15.30
N PHE A 333 6.69 13.94 -14.08
CA PHE A 333 5.93 12.71 -13.87
C PHE A 333 4.43 12.87 -14.05
N GLY A 334 3.92 14.10 -14.08
CA GLY A 334 2.49 14.37 -14.17
C GLY A 334 1.82 13.69 -15.36
N GLU A 335 2.41 13.76 -16.56
CA GLU A 335 1.89 13.07 -17.74
C GLU A 335 1.89 11.54 -17.59
N LYS A 336 2.95 10.97 -16.98
CA LYS A 336 3.01 9.52 -16.71
C LYS A 336 1.94 9.10 -15.72
N ILE A 337 1.73 9.90 -14.65
CA ILE A 337 0.68 9.65 -13.66
C ILE A 337 -0.69 9.74 -14.30
N MET A 338 -0.96 10.78 -15.11
CA MET A 338 -2.21 10.91 -15.87
C MET A 338 -2.47 9.68 -16.75
N HIS A 339 -1.47 9.23 -17.48
CA HIS A 339 -1.59 8.07 -18.35
C HIS A 339 -1.91 6.79 -17.56
N MET A 340 -1.22 6.55 -16.43
CA MET A 340 -1.48 5.39 -15.57
C MET A 340 -2.89 5.39 -14.97
N LEU A 341 -3.43 6.56 -14.70
CA LEU A 341 -4.75 6.74 -14.11
C LEU A 341 -5.85 6.96 -15.16
N HIS A 342 -5.55 6.95 -16.46
CA HIS A 342 -6.48 7.36 -17.51
C HIS A 342 -7.18 8.68 -17.16
N ALA A 343 -6.44 9.61 -16.54
CA ALA A 343 -6.92 10.91 -16.12
C ALA A 343 -6.79 11.95 -17.26
N ASP A 344 -7.65 12.95 -17.25
CA ASP A 344 -7.65 14.03 -18.24
C ASP A 344 -6.92 15.28 -17.73
N GLY A 345 -6.68 15.39 -16.41
CA GLY A 345 -5.95 16.51 -15.83
C GLY A 345 -5.43 16.26 -14.43
N ILE A 346 -4.36 16.99 -14.10
CA ILE A 346 -3.76 17.06 -12.75
C ILE A 346 -3.57 18.52 -12.38
N TYR A 347 -3.93 18.89 -11.14
CA TYR A 347 -3.63 20.17 -10.55
C TYR A 347 -2.90 19.96 -9.24
N ILE A 348 -1.76 20.65 -9.07
CA ILE A 348 -0.92 20.58 -7.87
C ILE A 348 -0.83 21.96 -7.27
N LYS A 349 -1.31 22.11 -6.03
CA LYS A 349 -1.19 23.34 -5.25
C LYS A 349 -0.07 23.18 -4.23
N TYR A 350 0.76 24.21 -4.08
CA TYR A 350 1.86 24.26 -3.11
C TYR A 350 1.99 25.66 -2.50
N ALA A 351 2.83 25.84 -1.49
CA ALA A 351 2.91 27.08 -0.70
C ALA A 351 3.19 28.33 -1.52
N THR A 352 3.98 28.23 -2.60
CA THR A 352 4.46 29.37 -3.39
C THR A 352 3.91 29.41 -4.82
N GLY A 353 2.97 28.54 -5.18
CA GLY A 353 2.41 28.48 -6.52
C GLY A 353 1.49 27.30 -6.78
N GLU A 354 1.17 27.13 -8.05
CA GLU A 354 0.31 26.06 -8.55
C GLU A 354 0.77 25.59 -9.92
N ARG A 355 0.43 24.35 -10.28
CA ARG A 355 0.70 23.78 -11.60
C ARG A 355 -0.50 22.98 -12.07
N SER A 356 -0.80 23.09 -13.34
CA SER A 356 -1.84 22.33 -14.03
C SER A 356 -1.27 21.61 -15.24
N ILE A 357 -1.70 20.38 -15.46
CA ILE A 357 -1.37 19.53 -16.60
C ILE A 357 -2.69 18.97 -17.13
N GLY A 358 -2.97 19.11 -18.42
CA GLY A 358 -4.22 18.67 -19.03
C GLY A 358 -5.42 19.55 -18.65
N LEU A 359 -6.60 18.95 -18.56
CA LEU A 359 -7.86 19.63 -18.27
C LEU A 359 -8.04 19.80 -16.76
N VAL A 360 -8.24 21.04 -16.31
CA VAL A 360 -8.47 21.35 -14.90
C VAL A 360 -9.72 22.20 -14.71
N PRO A 361 -10.42 22.11 -13.57
CA PRO A 361 -11.52 22.99 -13.22
C PRO A 361 -11.05 24.43 -13.05
N ASN A 362 -11.97 25.38 -13.13
CA ASN A 362 -11.68 26.78 -12.81
C ASN A 362 -11.51 26.97 -11.28
N THR A 363 -11.04 28.14 -10.86
CA THR A 363 -10.74 28.44 -9.45
C THR A 363 -11.97 28.30 -8.54
N GLN A 364 -13.17 28.64 -9.01
CA GLN A 364 -14.41 28.52 -8.24
C GLN A 364 -14.78 27.04 -8.02
N GLN A 365 -14.67 26.24 -9.06
CA GLN A 365 -14.90 24.80 -9.00
C GLN A 365 -13.87 24.07 -8.11
N LEU A 366 -12.60 24.50 -8.15
CA LEU A 366 -11.58 23.98 -7.24
C LEU A 366 -11.90 24.32 -5.78
N GLN A 367 -12.44 25.52 -5.52
CA GLN A 367 -12.88 25.90 -4.19
C GLN A 367 -14.07 25.05 -3.71
N GLU A 368 -15.06 24.75 -4.57
CA GLU A 368 -16.17 23.84 -4.24
C GLU A 368 -15.68 22.44 -3.83
N ILE A 369 -14.65 21.92 -4.53
CA ILE A 369 -14.05 20.64 -4.14
C ILE A 369 -13.43 20.74 -2.75
N ASN A 370 -12.66 21.80 -2.46
CA ASN A 370 -12.04 22.01 -1.17
C ASN A 370 -13.06 22.12 -0.04
N ASP A 371 -14.15 22.87 -0.28
CA ASP A 371 -15.20 23.07 0.71
C ASP A 371 -16.02 21.80 0.98
N PHE A 372 -16.04 20.88 0.01
CA PHE A 372 -16.74 19.59 0.12
C PHE A 372 -15.91 18.54 0.84
N VAL A 373 -14.57 18.54 0.65
CA VAL A 373 -13.66 17.57 1.27
C VAL A 373 -13.46 17.93 2.74
N GLN A 374 -13.86 17.06 3.65
CA GLN A 374 -13.64 17.25 5.09
C GLN A 374 -12.16 17.00 5.44
N ASP A 375 -11.64 17.72 6.43
CA ASP A 375 -10.21 17.67 6.81
C ASP A 375 -9.73 16.29 7.33
N ASP A 376 -10.65 15.36 7.59
CA ASP A 376 -10.33 14.01 8.12
C ASP A 376 -10.08 12.94 7.03
N ASP A 377 -10.36 13.24 5.76
CA ASP A 377 -10.17 12.28 4.67
C ASP A 377 -8.72 12.31 4.17
N SER A 378 -7.98 11.23 4.40
CA SER A 378 -6.60 11.06 3.87
C SER A 378 -6.55 11.14 2.34
N ILE A 379 -7.57 10.61 1.66
CA ILE A 379 -7.79 10.71 0.22
C ILE A 379 -9.29 10.74 -0.07
N PHE A 380 -9.73 11.71 -0.85
CA PHE A 380 -11.10 11.79 -1.35
C PHE A 380 -11.14 11.35 -2.81
N SER A 381 -12.10 10.48 -3.16
CA SER A 381 -12.31 10.04 -4.54
C SER A 381 -13.78 9.93 -4.89
N THR A 382 -14.16 10.42 -6.07
CA THR A 382 -15.51 10.29 -6.61
C THR A 382 -15.46 10.30 -8.14
N HIS A 383 -16.45 9.72 -8.78
CA HIS A 383 -16.65 9.77 -10.25
C HIS A 383 -17.91 10.54 -10.65
N LYS A 384 -18.57 11.20 -9.70
CA LYS A 384 -19.87 11.88 -9.87
C LYS A 384 -19.96 13.20 -9.09
N PHE A 385 -18.85 13.94 -9.01
CA PHE A 385 -18.84 15.24 -8.36
C PHE A 385 -19.75 16.22 -9.09
N LYS A 386 -20.61 16.90 -8.35
CA LYS A 386 -21.55 17.90 -8.91
C LYS A 386 -21.09 19.28 -8.57
N TYR A 387 -20.72 20.04 -9.59
CA TYR A 387 -20.37 21.45 -9.45
C TYR A 387 -21.63 22.31 -9.41
N SER A 388 -21.66 23.31 -8.53
CA SER A 388 -22.71 24.34 -8.47
C SER A 388 -22.44 25.45 -9.49
N HIS A 389 -21.17 25.71 -9.77
CA HIS A 389 -20.74 26.72 -10.74
C HIS A 389 -20.48 26.11 -12.13
N GLN A 390 -20.95 26.79 -13.18
CA GLN A 390 -20.66 26.37 -14.55
C GLN A 390 -19.20 26.70 -14.91
N GLY A 391 -18.52 25.74 -15.53
CA GLY A 391 -17.17 25.87 -16.08
C GLY A 391 -17.12 25.38 -17.52
N GLU A 392 -16.04 25.69 -18.21
CA GLU A 392 -15.82 25.20 -19.59
C GLU A 392 -15.68 23.68 -19.63
N ASN A 393 -15.10 23.09 -18.58
CA ASN A 393 -14.88 21.65 -18.46
C ASN A 393 -15.73 21.08 -17.32
N ILE A 394 -16.46 20.01 -17.62
CA ILE A 394 -17.18 19.21 -16.63
C ILE A 394 -16.31 17.99 -16.30
N LEU A 395 -15.73 18.00 -15.11
CA LEU A 395 -14.77 17.01 -14.65
C LEU A 395 -15.29 16.30 -13.37
N PRO A 396 -16.33 15.45 -13.49
CA PRO A 396 -16.99 14.84 -12.33
C PRO A 396 -16.15 13.75 -11.64
N GLY A 397 -15.11 13.25 -12.32
CA GLY A 397 -14.14 12.35 -11.71
C GLY A 397 -13.06 13.13 -10.97
N VAL A 398 -13.00 12.99 -9.66
CA VAL A 398 -12.06 13.72 -8.80
C VAL A 398 -11.37 12.75 -7.86
N ILE A 399 -10.04 12.79 -7.80
CA ILE A 399 -9.24 12.33 -6.66
C ILE A 399 -8.51 13.54 -6.10
N THR A 400 -8.52 13.72 -4.79
CA THR A 400 -7.70 14.74 -4.13
C THR A 400 -7.18 14.23 -2.79
N THR A 401 -5.96 14.63 -2.47
CA THR A 401 -5.30 14.33 -1.20
C THR A 401 -4.26 15.38 -0.85
N GLU A 402 -3.99 15.55 0.43
CA GLU A 402 -2.90 16.39 0.92
C GLU A 402 -1.56 15.69 0.73
N ILE A 403 -0.59 16.43 0.17
CA ILE A 403 0.80 15.94 0.09
C ILE A 403 1.47 16.05 1.46
N LEU A 404 1.22 17.15 2.19
CA LEU A 404 1.68 17.35 3.55
C LEU A 404 0.51 17.74 4.44
N PRO A 405 0.28 17.06 5.58
CA PRO A 405 -0.81 17.38 6.50
C PRO A 405 -0.74 18.82 6.99
N ASN A 406 -1.88 19.47 7.08
CA ASN A 406 -2.02 20.86 7.54
C ASN A 406 -1.22 21.89 6.72
N SER A 407 -1.00 21.63 5.46
CA SER A 407 -0.27 22.50 4.53
C SER A 407 -1.10 22.78 3.27
N PRO A 408 -0.79 23.85 2.52
CA PRO A 408 -1.48 24.11 1.26
C PRO A 408 -1.09 23.14 0.13
N TRP A 409 -0.28 22.14 0.42
CA TRP A 409 0.19 21.17 -0.56
C TRP A 409 -0.83 20.07 -0.81
N ARG A 410 -1.52 20.17 -1.93
CA ARG A 410 -2.58 19.24 -2.32
C ARG A 410 -2.46 18.88 -3.78
N ILE A 411 -2.75 17.64 -4.13
CA ILE A 411 -2.86 17.13 -5.49
C ILE A 411 -4.31 16.84 -5.82
N TYR A 412 -4.72 17.18 -7.03
CA TYR A 412 -6.04 16.89 -7.60
C TYR A 412 -5.86 16.21 -8.93
N ILE A 413 -6.65 15.21 -9.19
CA ILE A 413 -6.64 14.44 -10.43
C ILE A 413 -8.06 14.36 -10.95
N PHE A 414 -8.21 14.58 -12.24
CA PHE A 414 -9.52 14.79 -12.87
C PHE A 414 -9.76 13.83 -14.02
N ARG A 415 -11.01 13.36 -14.13
CA ARG A 415 -11.56 12.71 -15.31
C ARG A 415 -12.73 13.50 -15.84
N LYS A 416 -12.80 13.64 -17.16
CA LYS A 416 -13.91 14.29 -17.83
C LYS A 416 -15.19 13.48 -17.78
N GLU A 417 -16.28 14.17 -18.04
CA GLU A 417 -17.59 13.57 -18.19
C GLU A 417 -17.61 12.52 -19.32
N VAL A 418 -18.24 11.40 -19.04
CA VAL A 418 -18.61 10.39 -20.03
C VAL A 418 -20.12 10.46 -20.20
N VAL A 419 -20.56 10.77 -21.42
CA VAL A 419 -22.01 10.73 -21.75
C VAL A 419 -22.39 9.28 -21.96
N ILE A 420 -23.12 8.70 -21.01
CA ILE A 420 -23.59 7.31 -21.07
C ILE A 420 -25.03 7.32 -21.58
N GLN A 421 -25.25 6.67 -22.71
CA GLN A 421 -26.60 6.37 -23.19
C GLN A 421 -27.01 5.02 -22.63
N GLU A 422 -27.81 5.04 -21.57
CA GLU A 422 -28.40 3.85 -20.98
C GLU A 422 -29.68 3.45 -21.74
N VAL A 423 -29.78 2.17 -22.07
CA VAL A 423 -30.95 1.60 -22.71
C VAL A 423 -31.65 0.68 -21.71
N TRP A 424 -32.81 1.10 -21.23
CA TRP A 424 -33.61 0.33 -20.29
C TRP A 424 -34.62 -0.54 -21.03
N ALA A 425 -34.87 -1.73 -20.50
CA ALA A 425 -35.94 -2.61 -20.96
C ALA A 425 -37.28 -2.07 -20.45
N GLY A 426 -37.86 -1.06 -21.13
CA GLY A 426 -38.98 -0.26 -20.67
C GLY A 426 -38.60 0.83 -19.68
N LYS A 427 -39.51 1.78 -19.43
CA LYS A 427 -39.30 2.88 -18.49
C LYS A 427 -39.01 2.35 -17.07
N PRO A 428 -37.97 2.79 -16.35
CA PRO A 428 -37.61 2.25 -15.04
C PRO A 428 -38.47 2.83 -13.90
N GLU A 429 -39.79 2.68 -14.03
CA GLU A 429 -40.79 3.10 -13.05
C GLU A 429 -41.53 1.88 -12.51
N LYS A 430 -41.86 1.89 -11.21
CA LYS A 430 -42.76 0.84 -10.64
C LYS A 430 -44.15 1.00 -11.19
N HIS A 431 -44.65 -0.04 -11.82
CA HIS A 431 -46.04 -0.11 -12.24
C HIS A 431 -46.90 -0.54 -11.07
N LEU A 432 -47.92 0.27 -10.76
CA LEU A 432 -48.88 -0.01 -9.73
C LEU A 432 -50.22 -0.30 -10.41
N GLN A 433 -50.85 -1.40 -10.07
CA GLN A 433 -52.21 -1.76 -10.49
C GLN A 433 -53.15 -1.62 -9.32
N TYR A 434 -54.33 -1.03 -9.57
CA TYR A 434 -55.41 -0.91 -8.58
C TYR A 434 -56.44 -2.03 -8.80
N ASP A 435 -56.70 -2.81 -7.73
CA ASP A 435 -57.76 -3.82 -7.72
C ASP A 435 -59.04 -3.22 -7.12
N ASP A 436 -59.98 -2.90 -7.97
CA ASP A 436 -61.29 -2.32 -7.57
C ASP A 436 -62.08 -3.23 -6.61
N SER A 437 -61.88 -4.52 -6.70
CA SER A 437 -62.61 -5.49 -5.88
C SER A 437 -62.10 -5.53 -4.42
N LYS A 438 -60.80 -5.30 -4.23
CA LYS A 438 -60.11 -5.33 -2.92
C LYS A 438 -59.78 -3.94 -2.41
N LYS A 439 -59.96 -2.89 -3.21
CA LYS A 439 -59.55 -1.49 -2.90
C LYS A 439 -58.09 -1.36 -2.50
N ILE A 440 -57.20 -2.17 -3.10
CA ILE A 440 -55.77 -2.20 -2.77
C ILE A 440 -54.96 -1.90 -4.04
N THR A 441 -53.90 -1.07 -3.89
CA THR A 441 -52.92 -0.89 -4.95
C THR A 441 -51.77 -1.86 -4.71
N PHE A 442 -51.40 -2.65 -5.71
CA PHE A 442 -50.29 -3.61 -5.64
C PHE A 442 -49.30 -3.43 -6.77
N PRO A 443 -48.02 -3.78 -6.58
CA PRO A 443 -47.06 -3.77 -7.64
C PRO A 443 -47.40 -4.72 -8.76
N SER A 444 -47.50 -4.23 -9.99
CA SER A 444 -47.71 -5.04 -11.18
C SER A 444 -46.38 -5.31 -11.87
N PRO A 445 -46.17 -6.54 -12.39
CA PRO A 445 -44.98 -6.81 -13.20
C PRO A 445 -44.99 -5.94 -14.44
N ARG A 446 -43.82 -5.60 -14.90
CA ARG A 446 -43.57 -4.81 -16.10
C ARG A 446 -44.32 -5.41 -17.30
N THR A 447 -44.97 -4.54 -18.06
CA THR A 447 -45.76 -4.93 -19.25
C THR A 447 -45.02 -4.64 -20.57
N SER A 448 -44.03 -3.77 -20.58
CA SER A 448 -43.23 -3.41 -21.76
C SER A 448 -41.74 -3.57 -21.53
N PHE A 449 -41.08 -4.19 -22.48
CA PHE A 449 -39.63 -4.38 -22.55
C PHE A 449 -39.05 -3.61 -23.75
N GLU A 450 -39.77 -2.64 -24.31
CA GLU A 450 -39.29 -1.80 -25.39
C GLU A 450 -38.15 -0.89 -24.92
N ALA A 451 -37.18 -0.61 -25.82
CA ALA A 451 -36.03 0.21 -25.52
C ALA A 451 -36.44 1.63 -25.08
N TRP A 452 -36.15 1.96 -23.83
CA TRP A 452 -36.24 3.33 -23.31
C TRP A 452 -34.85 3.89 -23.10
N LYS A 453 -34.55 5.00 -23.78
CA LYS A 453 -33.19 5.56 -23.74
C LYS A 453 -33.11 6.70 -22.76
N GLN A 454 -32.15 6.61 -21.86
CA GLN A 454 -31.82 7.66 -20.91
C GLN A 454 -30.39 8.13 -21.18
N ILE A 455 -30.21 9.44 -21.26
CA ILE A 455 -28.88 10.03 -21.37
C ILE A 455 -28.48 10.48 -19.97
N THR A 456 -27.50 9.82 -19.40
CA THR A 456 -26.93 10.17 -18.11
C THR A 456 -25.66 10.98 -18.36
N ARG A 457 -25.63 12.18 -17.80
CA ARG A 457 -24.48 13.10 -17.80
C ARG A 457 -23.98 13.28 -16.39
N THR A 458 -22.88 14.02 -16.21
CA THR A 458 -22.27 14.33 -14.90
C THR A 458 -21.63 13.15 -14.19
N HIS A 459 -21.18 12.14 -14.95
CA HIS A 459 -20.44 11.00 -14.42
C HIS A 459 -19.15 10.81 -15.23
N ALA A 460 -18.06 10.47 -14.55
CA ALA A 460 -16.83 9.98 -15.18
C ALA A 460 -16.72 8.46 -15.04
N THR A 461 -15.73 7.87 -15.67
CA THR A 461 -15.37 6.49 -15.41
C THR A 461 -14.99 6.33 -13.92
N PRO A 462 -15.54 5.35 -13.19
CA PRO A 462 -15.19 5.09 -11.79
C PRO A 462 -13.69 4.88 -11.60
N TRP A 463 -13.18 5.31 -10.46
CA TRP A 463 -11.80 5.07 -10.06
C TRP A 463 -11.66 3.63 -9.56
N LEU A 464 -10.64 2.91 -10.06
CA LEU A 464 -10.31 1.58 -9.55
C LEU A 464 -9.57 1.69 -8.22
N HIS A 465 -9.74 0.71 -7.35
CA HIS A 465 -9.03 0.69 -6.07
C HIS A 465 -7.49 0.73 -6.24
N VAL A 466 -6.96 0.03 -7.25
CA VAL A 466 -5.54 0.06 -7.59
C VAL A 466 -5.04 1.46 -7.99
N GLU A 467 -5.89 2.26 -8.65
CA GLU A 467 -5.57 3.65 -9.04
C GLU A 467 -5.53 4.58 -7.83
N ILE A 468 -6.48 4.44 -6.91
CA ILE A 468 -6.51 5.22 -5.66
C ILE A 468 -5.27 4.89 -4.82
N SER A 469 -4.99 3.60 -4.61
CA SER A 469 -3.81 3.13 -3.87
C SER A 469 -2.49 3.57 -4.53
N PHE A 470 -2.46 3.68 -5.85
CA PHE A 470 -1.29 4.23 -6.54
C PHE A 470 -1.01 5.68 -6.15
N ILE A 471 -2.03 6.52 -6.07
CA ILE A 471 -1.88 7.92 -5.64
C ILE A 471 -1.44 8.01 -4.18
N GLU A 472 -1.99 7.18 -3.28
CA GLU A 472 -1.53 7.09 -1.89
C GLU A 472 -0.03 6.80 -1.80
N ARG A 473 0.46 5.83 -2.60
CA ARG A 473 1.89 5.48 -2.64
C ARG A 473 2.75 6.60 -3.25
N ILE A 474 2.28 7.27 -4.31
CA ILE A 474 2.97 8.44 -4.89
C ILE A 474 3.13 9.55 -3.82
N VAL A 475 2.05 9.88 -3.12
CA VAL A 475 2.08 10.89 -2.05
C VAL A 475 3.03 10.47 -0.92
N PHE A 476 3.00 9.22 -0.51
CA PHE A 476 3.90 8.67 0.51
C PHE A 476 5.38 8.77 0.09
N ILE A 477 5.71 8.45 -1.18
CA ILE A 477 7.08 8.59 -1.72
C ILE A 477 7.54 10.05 -1.66
N ILE A 478 6.66 10.99 -2.01
CA ILE A 478 6.94 12.42 -1.96
C ILE A 478 7.17 12.87 -0.51
N GLN A 479 6.30 12.46 0.42
CA GLN A 479 6.43 12.76 1.85
C GLN A 479 7.77 12.26 2.42
N GLN A 480 8.17 11.03 2.10
CA GLN A 480 9.45 10.48 2.51
C GLN A 480 10.64 11.29 1.96
N ALA A 481 10.59 11.70 0.69
CA ALA A 481 11.63 12.50 0.08
C ALA A 481 11.75 13.88 0.76
N LEU A 482 10.62 14.53 1.05
CA LEU A 482 10.58 15.82 1.73
C LEU A 482 11.08 15.71 3.19
N ALA A 483 10.64 14.68 3.93
CA ALA A 483 11.08 14.45 5.31
C ALA A 483 12.61 14.23 5.40
N LYS A 484 13.17 13.43 4.49
CA LYS A 484 14.61 13.20 4.41
C LYS A 484 15.36 14.51 4.14
N ARG A 485 14.87 15.32 3.21
CA ARG A 485 15.48 16.61 2.87
C ARG A 485 15.45 17.61 4.02
N ASN A 486 14.32 17.68 4.73
CA ASN A 486 14.22 18.53 5.92
C ASN A 486 15.21 18.11 7.01
N ALA A 487 15.39 16.80 7.24
CA ALA A 487 16.37 16.29 8.18
C ALA A 487 17.82 16.65 7.77
N GLU A 488 18.16 16.59 6.48
CA GLU A 488 19.46 17.02 5.95
C GLU A 488 19.69 18.54 6.15
N ILE A 489 18.67 19.36 5.88
CA ILE A 489 18.74 20.82 6.11
C ILE A 489 18.92 21.14 7.59
N ASP A 490 18.19 20.47 8.48
CA ASP A 490 18.32 20.64 9.92
C ASP A 490 19.74 20.28 10.42
N GLN A 491 20.32 19.19 9.88
CA GLN A 491 21.69 18.81 10.23
C GLN A 491 22.70 19.84 9.75
N LEU A 492 22.59 20.30 8.51
CA LEU A 492 23.47 21.34 7.96
C LEU A 492 23.37 22.66 8.74
N ASN A 493 22.14 23.05 9.14
CA ASN A 493 21.95 24.24 9.98
C ASN A 493 22.60 24.09 11.35
N LYS A 494 22.51 22.93 12.00
CA LYS A 494 23.20 22.66 13.28
C LYS A 494 24.71 22.75 13.12
N ASP A 495 25.25 22.20 12.05
CA ASP A 495 26.69 22.23 11.77
C ASP A 495 27.16 23.65 11.44
N LEU A 496 26.37 24.42 10.69
CA LEU A 496 26.62 25.83 10.41
C LEU A 496 26.65 26.67 11.70
N VAL A 497 25.65 26.50 12.59
CA VAL A 497 25.58 27.19 13.88
C VAL A 497 26.79 26.84 14.75
N ARG A 498 27.18 25.56 14.82
CA ARG A 498 28.39 25.13 15.56
C ARG A 498 29.67 25.77 15.01
N SER A 499 29.83 25.80 13.69
CA SER A 499 30.96 26.41 13.03
C SER A 499 31.02 27.91 13.28
N ASN A 500 29.85 28.59 13.23
CA ASN A 500 29.80 30.03 13.49
C ASN A 500 30.15 30.39 14.95
N ASN A 501 29.63 29.64 15.92
CA ASN A 501 29.95 29.82 17.35
C ASN A 501 31.44 29.57 17.64
N ALA A 502 32.04 28.57 16.98
CA ALA A 502 33.49 28.33 17.10
C ALA A 502 34.31 29.49 16.53
N LEU A 503 33.88 30.09 15.41
CA LEU A 503 34.53 31.26 14.79
C LEU A 503 34.42 32.50 15.69
N ASP A 504 33.24 32.74 16.30
CA ASP A 504 33.03 33.86 17.22
C ASP A 504 33.93 33.74 18.46
N THR A 505 34.00 32.56 19.06
CA THR A 505 34.86 32.27 20.21
C THR A 505 36.35 32.50 19.85
N PHE A 506 36.75 32.00 18.69
CA PHE A 506 38.11 32.19 18.17
C PHE A 506 38.44 33.68 17.99
N THR A 507 37.56 34.44 17.36
CA THR A 507 37.74 35.89 17.11
C THR A 507 37.83 36.69 18.40
N TYR A 508 36.95 36.35 19.39
CA TYR A 508 36.95 36.98 20.71
C TYR A 508 38.28 36.74 21.44
N THR A 509 38.74 35.50 21.52
CA THR A 509 39.98 35.11 22.21
C THR A 509 41.19 35.76 21.55
N LEU A 510 41.28 35.73 20.22
CA LEU A 510 42.35 36.34 19.45
C LEU A 510 42.44 37.86 19.69
N THR A 511 41.28 38.51 19.68
CA THR A 511 41.22 39.98 19.92
C THR A 511 41.68 40.33 21.34
N HIS A 512 41.25 39.56 22.35
CA HIS A 512 41.68 39.75 23.74
C HIS A 512 43.19 39.57 23.91
N ASP A 513 43.76 38.48 23.34
CA ASP A 513 45.15 38.12 23.53
C ASP A 513 46.14 39.01 22.75
N ILE A 514 45.73 39.58 21.62
CA ILE A 514 46.48 40.64 20.93
C ILE A 514 46.43 41.98 21.68
N LYS A 515 45.23 42.31 22.29
CA LYS A 515 45.02 43.54 23.01
C LYS A 515 45.95 43.69 24.26
N ASN A 516 46.26 42.58 24.94
CA ASN A 516 47.05 42.57 26.14
C ASN A 516 48.53 43.02 25.89
N PRO A 517 49.35 42.42 25.01
CA PRO A 517 50.69 42.87 24.69
C PRO A 517 50.73 44.27 24.03
N LEU A 518 49.67 44.58 23.21
CA LEU A 518 49.56 45.94 22.66
C LEU A 518 49.39 47.00 23.74
N SER A 519 48.57 46.67 24.80
CA SER A 519 48.41 47.55 25.98
C SER A 519 49.70 47.72 26.75
N SER A 520 50.54 46.65 26.86
CA SER A 520 51.86 46.71 27.48
C SER A 520 52.80 47.61 26.70
N ILE A 521 52.82 47.51 25.37
CA ILE A 521 53.58 48.38 24.49
C ILE A 521 53.18 49.87 24.70
N LYS A 522 51.86 50.12 24.66
CA LYS A 522 51.32 51.47 24.83
C LYS A 522 51.65 52.07 26.19
N LEU A 523 51.49 51.26 27.26
CA LEU A 523 51.84 51.71 28.62
C LEU A 523 53.33 52.01 28.75
N GLY A 524 54.23 51.16 28.22
CA GLY A 524 55.66 51.36 28.17
C GLY A 524 56.01 52.64 27.45
N ALA A 525 55.44 52.87 26.27
CA ALA A 525 55.66 54.11 25.51
C ALA A 525 55.15 55.36 26.27
N GLN A 526 53.97 55.27 26.91
CA GLN A 526 53.44 56.39 27.74
C GLN A 526 54.29 56.68 28.92
N MET A 527 54.89 55.70 29.60
CA MET A 527 55.75 55.87 30.72
C MET A 527 57.10 56.58 30.28
N ILE A 528 57.60 56.26 29.11
CA ILE A 528 58.77 56.93 28.52
C ILE A 528 58.42 58.38 28.21
N LEU A 529 57.29 58.72 27.70
CA LEU A 529 56.87 60.07 27.32
C LEU A 529 56.53 60.97 28.52
N MET A 530 56.06 60.41 29.63
CA MET A 530 55.55 61.16 30.79
C MET A 530 56.62 61.48 31.83
N LYS A 531 57.76 60.78 31.87
CA LYS A 531 58.78 60.99 32.86
C LYS A 531 59.94 61.82 32.31
N ASN A 532 60.21 63.04 32.86
CA ASN A 532 61.30 63.94 32.48
C ASN A 532 62.69 63.45 32.91
N ASN A 533 62.85 62.51 33.82
CA ASN A 533 64.09 61.88 34.25
C ASN A 533 63.93 60.37 34.39
N ILE A 534 64.14 59.62 33.32
CA ILE A 534 64.18 58.17 33.32
C ILE A 534 65.60 57.69 33.51
N THR A 535 65.84 56.75 34.46
CA THR A 535 67.16 56.10 34.58
C THR A 535 67.42 55.20 33.36
N THR A 536 68.66 55.10 32.90
CA THR A 536 69.08 54.27 31.75
C THR A 536 68.60 52.80 31.93
N GLU A 537 68.59 52.29 33.15
CA GLU A 537 68.15 50.93 33.51
C GLU A 537 66.62 50.71 33.32
N LEU A 538 65.86 51.73 33.75
CA LEU A 538 64.38 51.67 33.58
C LEU A 538 63.98 51.83 32.09
N LEU A 539 64.71 52.70 31.35
CA LEU A 539 64.53 52.87 29.92
C LEU A 539 64.78 51.55 29.16
N HIS A 540 65.86 50.87 29.48
CA HIS A 540 66.22 49.59 28.89
C HIS A 540 65.18 48.52 29.19
N LYS A 541 64.70 48.43 30.43
CA LYS A 541 63.64 47.48 30.84
C LYS A 541 62.31 47.72 30.13
N LEU A 542 61.88 48.98 29.97
CA LEU A 542 60.65 49.31 29.24
C LEU A 542 60.77 48.98 27.74
N ALA A 543 61.94 49.32 27.12
CA ALA A 543 62.22 49.05 25.73
C ALA A 543 62.23 47.50 25.45
N THR A 544 62.88 46.74 26.34
CA THR A 544 62.90 45.25 26.24
C THR A 544 61.46 44.67 26.36
N ASN A 545 60.64 45.08 27.35
CA ASN A 545 59.27 44.63 27.48
C ASN A 545 58.42 44.98 26.27
N MET A 546 58.66 46.14 25.63
CA MET A 546 57.94 46.52 24.41
C MET A 546 58.33 45.64 23.20
N LEU A 547 59.62 45.34 23.08
CA LEU A 547 60.15 44.44 22.05
C LEU A 547 59.62 43.02 22.23
N ASP A 548 59.62 42.50 23.46
CA ASP A 548 59.09 41.18 23.79
C ASP A 548 57.58 41.09 23.47
N SER A 549 56.82 42.14 23.82
CA SER A 549 55.41 42.24 23.52
C SER A 549 55.14 42.33 22.01
N SER A 550 55.97 43.04 21.25
CA SER A 550 55.90 43.13 19.80
C SER A 550 56.18 41.78 19.11
N SER A 551 57.29 41.12 19.59
CA SER A 551 57.60 39.76 19.10
C SER A 551 56.50 38.78 19.38
N LEU A 552 55.81 38.82 20.54
CA LEU A 552 54.70 37.98 20.89
C LEU A 552 53.49 38.19 19.95
N ILE A 553 53.19 39.45 19.58
CA ILE A 553 52.10 39.75 18.62
C ILE A 553 52.48 39.18 17.23
N SER A 554 53.71 39.36 16.79
CA SER A 554 54.21 38.83 15.50
C SER A 554 54.02 37.28 15.45
N ASP A 555 54.46 36.59 16.48
CA ASP A 555 54.33 35.14 16.62
C ASP A 555 52.91 34.69 16.61
N MET A 556 51.98 35.43 17.26
CA MET A 556 50.56 35.13 17.26
C MET A 556 49.96 35.27 15.84
N LEU A 557 50.30 36.35 15.14
CA LEU A 557 49.80 36.58 13.76
C LEU A 557 50.31 35.53 12.78
N ASP A 558 51.59 35.15 12.88
CA ASP A 558 52.18 34.11 12.02
C ASP A 558 51.50 32.77 12.24
N LYS A 559 51.23 32.40 13.49
CA LYS A 559 50.49 31.16 13.81
C LYS A 559 49.05 31.20 13.37
N VAL A 560 48.36 32.34 13.44
CA VAL A 560 47.00 32.51 12.87
C VAL A 560 47.02 32.36 11.35
N HIS A 561 48.04 32.90 10.70
CA HIS A 561 48.25 32.78 9.27
C HIS A 561 48.50 31.30 8.86
N GLU A 562 49.30 30.57 9.62
CA GLU A 562 49.49 29.12 9.45
C GLU A 562 48.19 28.35 9.60
N LEU A 563 47.40 28.66 10.64
CA LEU A 563 46.09 28.07 10.87
C LEU A 563 45.12 28.34 9.70
N SER A 564 45.12 29.52 9.11
CA SER A 564 44.29 29.88 7.95
C SER A 564 44.71 29.14 6.68
N LYS A 565 45.98 29.03 6.39
CA LYS A 565 46.52 28.32 5.21
C LYS A 565 46.23 26.82 5.23
N SER A 566 46.18 26.19 6.40
CA SER A 566 45.98 24.76 6.52
C SER A 566 44.58 24.30 6.04
N ASN A 567 43.63 25.21 5.82
CA ASN A 567 42.25 24.89 5.43
C ASN A 567 42.00 24.82 3.90
N SER A 568 42.91 25.29 3.06
CA SER A 568 42.59 25.61 1.66
C SER A 568 43.28 24.73 0.60
N VAL A 569 44.14 23.78 0.96
CA VAL A 569 44.94 22.99 0.00
C VAL A 569 44.49 21.51 0.02
N ALA A 570 44.30 20.91 -1.15
CA ALA A 570 44.07 19.47 -1.27
C ALA A 570 45.24 18.67 -0.71
N LEU A 571 44.99 17.64 0.11
CA LEU A 571 46.00 16.79 0.72
C LEU A 571 46.77 15.98 -0.35
N ASN A 572 48.05 16.16 -0.47
CA ASN A 572 48.93 15.30 -1.24
C ASN A 572 49.57 14.27 -0.28
N LEU A 573 48.93 13.13 -0.12
CA LEU A 573 49.35 12.06 0.79
C LEU A 573 50.46 11.22 0.11
N GLU A 574 51.65 11.18 0.73
CA GLU A 574 52.78 10.33 0.33
C GLU A 574 53.28 9.48 1.50
N LEU A 575 53.94 8.39 1.22
CA LEU A 575 54.57 7.56 2.25
C LEU A 575 55.88 8.24 2.67
N LEU A 576 55.96 8.64 3.93
CA LEU A 576 57.03 9.43 4.48
C LEU A 576 57.79 8.67 5.57
N ASP A 577 59.11 8.71 5.52
CA ASP A 577 59.97 8.35 6.66
C ASP A 577 60.34 9.61 7.43
N PRO A 578 59.79 9.82 8.64
CA PRO A 578 60.03 11.04 9.41
C PRO A 578 61.36 11.00 10.25
N THR A 579 62.09 9.89 10.21
CA THR A 579 63.28 9.67 11.04
C THR A 579 64.28 10.85 11.01
N SER A 580 64.69 11.28 9.81
CA SER A 580 65.66 12.40 9.65
C SER A 580 65.10 13.72 10.14
N LYS A 581 63.78 13.94 10.04
CA LYS A 581 63.11 15.16 10.50
C LYS A 581 62.99 15.19 12.01
N ILE A 582 62.65 14.06 12.65
CA ILE A 582 62.63 13.94 14.12
C ILE A 582 63.99 14.23 14.73
N ILE A 583 65.09 13.69 14.15
CA ILE A 583 66.45 13.96 14.59
C ILE A 583 66.76 15.47 14.49
N LEU A 584 66.46 16.11 13.32
CA LEU A 584 66.70 17.52 13.11
C LEU A 584 65.92 18.39 14.11
N ILE A 585 64.67 18.05 14.39
CA ILE A 585 63.84 18.74 15.39
C ILE A 585 64.41 18.57 16.78
N ALA A 586 64.88 17.40 17.14
CA ALA A 586 65.51 17.16 18.45
C ALA A 586 66.82 17.99 18.64
N GLU A 587 67.66 18.01 17.64
CA GLU A 587 68.89 18.79 17.68
C GLU A 587 68.63 20.31 17.74
N SER A 588 67.70 20.78 16.93
CA SER A 588 67.31 22.20 16.95
C SER A 588 66.68 22.58 18.29
N SER A 589 65.80 21.75 18.86
CA SER A 589 65.17 22.01 20.15
C SER A 589 66.17 21.92 21.33
N LYS A 590 67.17 21.01 21.30
CA LYS A 590 68.25 20.97 22.27
C LYS A 590 69.00 22.31 22.33
N ASN A 591 69.34 22.86 21.18
CA ASN A 591 70.01 24.11 21.08
C ASN A 591 69.15 25.31 21.52
N GLN A 592 67.89 25.33 21.10
CA GLN A 592 66.92 26.37 21.41
C GLN A 592 66.68 26.52 22.93
N TYR A 593 66.55 25.39 23.63
CA TYR A 593 66.22 25.35 25.06
C TYR A 593 67.48 25.15 25.98
N ASP A 594 68.68 25.19 25.41
CA ASP A 594 69.97 25.04 26.09
C ASP A 594 70.06 23.74 26.93
N VAL A 595 69.65 22.62 26.37
CA VAL A 595 69.62 21.34 27.05
C VAL A 595 70.60 20.37 26.44
N THR A 596 71.87 20.70 26.51
CA THR A 596 72.96 19.90 25.89
C THR A 596 73.15 18.54 26.49
N HIS A 597 72.68 18.30 27.73
CA HIS A 597 72.77 17.03 28.48
C HIS A 597 71.48 16.15 28.37
N LEU A 598 70.59 16.46 27.41
CA LEU A 598 69.40 15.70 27.16
C LEU A 598 69.68 14.26 26.63
N ASP A 599 69.19 13.26 27.32
CA ASP A 599 69.15 11.86 26.86
C ASP A 599 67.99 11.67 25.85
N PHE A 600 68.31 11.80 24.56
CA PHE A 600 67.36 11.63 23.49
C PHE A 600 67.49 10.23 22.89
N ILE A 601 66.49 9.38 23.10
CA ILE A 601 66.43 8.00 22.63
C ILE A 601 65.52 7.90 21.42
N LEU A 602 66.07 7.51 20.30
CA LEU A 602 65.30 7.21 19.09
C LEU A 602 65.27 5.72 18.85
N GLY A 603 64.07 5.11 18.97
CA GLY A 603 63.86 3.71 18.63
C GLY A 603 63.52 3.53 17.16
N ASP A 604 62.87 2.42 16.85
CA ASP A 604 62.42 2.13 15.48
C ASP A 604 61.34 3.12 15.04
N ILE A 605 61.55 3.75 13.88
CA ILE A 605 60.65 4.73 13.28
C ILE A 605 60.14 4.17 11.95
N LEU A 606 58.85 3.87 11.88
CA LEU A 606 58.20 3.31 10.72
C LEU A 606 57.66 4.40 9.79
N PRO A 607 57.67 4.20 8.46
CA PRO A 607 57.07 5.14 7.53
C PRO A 607 55.55 5.32 7.78
N ILE A 608 55.04 6.54 7.51
CA ILE A 608 53.63 6.89 7.63
C ILE A 608 53.10 7.56 6.36
N LYS A 609 51.83 7.36 6.06
CA LYS A 609 51.13 8.05 4.98
C LYS A 609 50.66 9.43 5.46
N GLY A 610 51.16 10.49 4.83
CA GLY A 610 50.78 11.84 5.23
C GLY A 610 51.27 12.89 4.25
N GLU A 611 50.98 14.16 4.55
CA GLU A 611 51.51 15.32 3.82
C GLU A 611 52.78 15.81 4.52
N ARG A 612 53.79 16.03 3.74
CA ARG A 612 55.15 16.29 4.24
C ARG A 612 55.26 17.47 5.25
N THR A 613 54.56 18.56 4.94
CA THR A 613 54.56 19.77 5.79
C THR A 613 53.81 19.55 7.09
N LEU A 614 52.66 18.90 7.01
CA LEU A 614 51.81 18.59 8.19
C LEU A 614 52.51 17.60 9.13
N ILE A 615 53.15 16.57 8.61
CA ILE A 615 53.90 15.60 9.41
C ILE A 615 55.09 16.28 10.10
N TYR A 616 55.82 17.16 9.38
CA TYR A 616 56.93 17.94 9.98
C TYR A 616 56.42 18.85 11.11
N GLN A 617 55.36 19.61 10.89
CA GLN A 617 54.75 20.49 11.92
C GLN A 617 54.22 19.69 13.11
N LEU A 618 53.64 18.52 12.88
CA LEU A 618 53.16 17.61 13.94
C LEU A 618 54.32 17.26 14.89
N PHE A 619 55.42 16.70 14.35
CA PHE A 619 56.55 16.31 15.17
C PHE A 619 57.28 17.51 15.76
N LEU A 620 57.37 18.65 15.05
CA LEU A 620 57.96 19.90 15.59
C LEU A 620 57.23 20.34 16.87
N ASN A 621 55.91 20.34 16.86
CA ASN A 621 55.15 20.73 18.04
C ASN A 621 55.24 19.71 19.19
N ILE A 622 55.21 18.42 18.90
CA ILE A 622 55.15 17.38 19.94
C ILE A 622 56.56 17.12 20.51
N VAL A 623 57.55 16.84 19.67
CA VAL A 623 58.93 16.58 20.10
C VAL A 623 59.54 17.84 20.71
N GLY A 624 59.29 19.02 20.10
CA GLY A 624 59.69 20.30 20.65
C GLY A 624 59.16 20.59 22.06
N ASN A 625 57.84 20.27 22.28
CA ASN A 625 57.22 20.37 23.61
C ASN A 625 57.82 19.36 24.61
N ALA A 626 58.05 18.10 24.21
CA ALA A 626 58.68 17.09 25.06
C ALA A 626 60.07 17.54 25.56
N ILE A 627 60.89 18.06 24.67
CA ILE A 627 62.23 18.56 25.03
C ILE A 627 62.18 19.84 25.92
N LYS A 628 61.26 20.76 25.53
CA LYS A 628 61.10 22.04 26.27
C LYS A 628 60.62 21.77 27.71
N TYR A 629 59.59 20.93 27.92
CA TYR A 629 59.04 20.67 29.27
C TYR A 629 59.94 19.75 30.12
N SER A 630 60.92 19.03 29.52
CA SER A 630 61.92 18.24 30.21
C SER A 630 63.14 19.04 30.54
N SER A 631 63.37 20.23 29.96
CA SER A 631 64.61 20.99 30.00
C SER A 631 65.14 21.35 31.41
N LYS A 632 64.23 21.45 32.41
CA LYS A 632 64.57 21.79 33.80
C LYS A 632 64.68 20.57 34.73
N GLN A 633 64.61 19.35 34.20
CA GLN A 633 64.88 18.15 34.98
C GLN A 633 66.37 17.92 35.20
N GLU A 634 66.75 17.29 36.30
CA GLU A 634 68.21 16.99 36.57
C GLU A 634 68.76 16.04 35.49
N LYS A 635 67.98 15.14 34.98
CA LYS A 635 68.31 14.20 33.89
C LYS A 635 67.18 14.20 32.87
N PRO A 636 67.14 15.19 31.95
CA PRO A 636 66.16 15.33 30.98
C PRO A 636 66.23 14.15 30.01
N LYS A 637 65.06 13.46 29.78
CA LYS A 637 64.95 12.30 28.91
C LYS A 637 63.73 12.45 27.98
N VAL A 638 63.91 12.19 26.68
CA VAL A 638 62.88 12.12 25.71
C VAL A 638 63.09 10.87 24.85
N GLU A 639 62.05 10.07 24.68
CA GLU A 639 62.09 8.83 23.90
C GLU A 639 61.02 8.89 22.79
N VAL A 640 61.40 8.53 21.55
CA VAL A 640 60.54 8.50 20.40
C VAL A 640 60.72 7.17 19.69
N TYR A 641 59.61 6.43 19.51
CA TYR A 641 59.60 5.16 18.75
C TYR A 641 58.23 4.93 18.13
N SER A 642 58.14 3.94 17.24
CA SER A 642 56.87 3.55 16.65
C SER A 642 56.69 2.04 16.63
N THR A 643 55.42 1.60 16.60
CA THR A 643 55.01 0.21 16.48
C THR A 643 53.98 0.05 15.41
N ALA A 644 53.92 -1.12 14.74
CA ALA A 644 52.88 -1.47 13.79
C ALA A 644 51.97 -2.55 14.38
N SER A 645 50.67 -2.41 14.19
CA SER A 645 49.70 -3.42 14.49
C SER A 645 48.64 -3.43 13.37
N ASP A 646 48.41 -4.58 12.72
CA ASP A 646 47.51 -4.80 11.58
C ASP A 646 47.76 -3.78 10.43
N LYS A 647 46.93 -2.78 10.29
CA LYS A 647 46.99 -1.72 9.26
C LYS A 647 47.31 -0.34 9.86
N LYS A 648 47.77 -0.28 11.11
CA LYS A 648 47.98 0.99 11.82
C LYS A 648 49.41 1.10 12.30
N VAL A 649 49.95 2.32 12.21
CA VAL A 649 51.28 2.69 12.79
C VAL A 649 51.05 3.64 13.95
N THR A 650 51.56 3.30 15.15
CA THR A 650 51.43 4.13 16.33
C THR A 650 52.80 4.67 16.74
N TYR A 651 52.92 5.98 16.84
CA TYR A 651 54.10 6.70 17.34
C TYR A 651 53.93 6.99 18.82
N PHE A 652 54.97 6.80 19.56
CA PHE A 652 55.07 7.11 20.98
C PHE A 652 56.12 8.18 21.18
N ILE A 653 55.78 9.28 21.85
CA ILE A 653 56.66 10.34 22.26
C ILE A 653 56.51 10.45 23.78
N ILE A 654 57.57 10.11 24.51
CA ILE A 654 57.61 9.99 25.96
C ILE A 654 58.62 10.97 26.51
N ASP A 655 58.22 11.82 27.46
CA ASP A 655 59.09 12.74 28.18
C ASP A 655 59.02 12.50 29.71
N ASN A 656 60.06 12.86 30.42
CA ASN A 656 60.10 12.88 31.88
C ASN A 656 59.92 14.29 32.44
N GLY A 657 59.27 15.19 31.71
CA GLY A 657 59.08 16.59 32.06
C GLY A 657 58.14 16.86 33.24
N ILE A 658 57.66 18.08 33.31
CA ILE A 658 56.76 18.54 34.41
C ILE A 658 55.41 17.83 34.45
N GLY A 659 54.99 17.16 33.37
CA GLY A 659 53.67 16.52 33.23
C GLY A 659 52.50 17.48 33.29
N MET A 660 51.31 16.93 33.12
CA MET A 660 50.06 17.69 33.06
C MET A 660 49.00 17.06 33.99
N ASP A 661 48.16 17.91 34.59
CA ASP A 661 46.96 17.48 35.28
C ASP A 661 45.77 17.40 34.29
N LEU A 662 45.41 16.20 33.86
CA LEU A 662 44.34 15.95 32.92
C LEU A 662 42.97 15.73 33.61
N LYS A 663 42.90 15.72 34.96
CA LYS A 663 41.67 15.39 35.70
C LYS A 663 40.68 16.53 35.83
N ASN A 664 41.08 17.76 35.63
CA ASN A 664 40.23 18.95 35.85
C ASN A 664 39.49 19.44 34.60
N GLY A 665 39.22 18.59 33.59
CA GLY A 665 38.42 18.97 32.43
C GLY A 665 39.06 19.98 31.49
N ASN A 666 40.33 20.32 31.69
CA ASN A 666 41.09 21.25 30.84
C ASN A 666 41.35 20.58 29.49
N ASN A 667 40.72 21.11 28.44
CA ASN A 667 40.94 20.62 27.08
C ASN A 667 42.29 21.17 26.58
N ILE A 668 43.38 20.40 26.77
CA ILE A 668 44.75 20.76 26.39
C ILE A 668 44.94 21.11 24.90
N PHE A 669 43.97 20.85 24.09
CA PHE A 669 43.96 21.13 22.65
C PHE A 669 43.25 22.45 22.30
N GLU A 670 42.71 23.18 23.31
CA GLU A 670 42.15 24.49 23.06
C GLU A 670 43.24 25.51 22.72
N ILE A 671 42.89 26.44 21.85
CA ILE A 671 43.81 27.47 21.38
C ILE A 671 44.13 28.42 22.56
N PHE A 672 45.40 28.75 22.75
CA PHE A 672 45.93 29.62 23.82
C PHE A 672 45.81 29.04 25.25
N GLN A 673 45.45 27.81 25.41
CA GLN A 673 45.36 27.20 26.74
C GLN A 673 46.76 26.84 27.26
N ARG A 674 47.08 27.34 28.43
CA ARG A 674 48.34 27.02 29.16
C ARG A 674 47.95 26.49 30.55
N LEU A 675 48.60 25.40 30.92
CA LEU A 675 48.38 24.84 32.24
C LEU A 675 49.17 25.64 33.33
N PRO A 676 48.62 25.77 34.56
CA PRO A 676 49.27 26.59 35.60
C PRO A 676 50.71 26.22 35.90
N ASN A 677 51.06 24.93 35.79
CA ASN A 677 52.41 24.43 36.03
C ASN A 677 53.43 24.77 34.90
N SER A 678 52.97 25.30 33.76
CA SER A 678 53.81 25.69 32.63
C SER A 678 54.26 27.14 32.67
N SER A 679 53.95 27.93 33.72
CA SER A 679 54.28 29.34 33.84
C SER A 679 55.79 29.67 33.76
N GLY A 680 56.66 28.73 34.05
CA GLY A 680 58.14 28.88 33.95
C GLY A 680 58.74 28.56 32.59
N TYR A 681 57.94 28.24 31.57
CA TYR A 681 58.41 27.90 30.22
C TYR A 681 57.76 28.84 29.19
N GLU A 682 58.56 29.29 28.22
CA GLU A 682 58.10 30.17 27.16
C GLU A 682 57.09 29.44 26.23
N GLY A 683 56.06 30.13 25.69
CA GLY A 683 55.17 29.60 24.66
C GLY A 683 53.79 30.19 24.65
N SER A 684 53.16 30.14 23.49
CA SER A 684 51.85 30.78 23.17
C SER A 684 50.63 29.94 23.48
N GLY A 685 50.77 28.65 23.84
CA GLY A 685 49.63 27.77 24.06
C GLY A 685 48.92 27.28 22.77
N ILE A 686 49.48 27.52 21.59
CA ILE A 686 48.88 27.17 20.30
C ILE A 686 49.35 25.79 19.78
N GLY A 687 50.55 25.31 20.24
CA GLY A 687 51.18 24.11 19.66
C GLY A 687 50.30 22.85 19.66
N LEU A 688 49.61 22.55 20.76
CA LEU A 688 48.75 21.37 20.84
C LEU A 688 47.45 21.51 20.05
N SER A 689 46.94 22.73 19.88
CA SER A 689 45.79 22.98 19.00
C SER A 689 46.13 22.78 17.51
N ILE A 690 47.36 23.13 17.10
CA ILE A 690 47.88 22.79 15.76
C ILE A 690 47.98 21.28 15.60
N VAL A 691 48.52 20.58 16.61
CA VAL A 691 48.58 19.11 16.61
C VAL A 691 47.21 18.51 16.42
N ARG A 692 46.20 18.91 17.19
CA ARG A 692 44.83 18.40 17.06
C ARG A 692 44.26 18.58 15.65
N ARG A 693 44.47 19.77 15.08
CA ARG A 693 44.00 20.08 13.72
C ARG A 693 44.70 19.25 12.64
N ILE A 694 45.99 19.01 12.79
CA ILE A 694 46.76 18.15 11.87
C ILE A 694 46.23 16.70 11.97
N ILE A 695 46.00 16.20 13.18
CA ILE A 695 45.48 14.88 13.45
C ILE A 695 44.08 14.71 12.79
N ASP A 696 43.18 15.66 13.03
CA ASP A 696 41.81 15.62 12.43
C ASP A 696 41.86 15.66 10.90
N ARG A 697 42.81 16.43 10.31
CA ARG A 697 42.99 16.54 8.86
C ARG A 697 43.60 15.29 8.22
N LEU A 698 44.49 14.61 8.92
CA LEU A 698 45.12 13.37 8.46
C LEU A 698 44.27 12.11 8.76
N GLY A 699 43.16 12.26 9.48
CA GLY A 699 42.31 11.13 9.91
C GLY A 699 43.02 10.23 10.94
N ALA A 700 43.98 10.76 11.70
CA ALA A 700 44.73 10.04 12.72
C ALA A 700 44.05 10.17 14.10
N GLU A 701 44.47 9.33 15.06
CA GLU A 701 44.02 9.40 16.44
C GLU A 701 45.15 9.79 17.37
N ILE A 702 44.89 10.66 18.38
CA ILE A 702 45.85 11.05 19.41
C ILE A 702 45.34 10.71 20.79
N LYS A 703 46.21 10.10 21.60
CA LYS A 703 45.99 9.82 23.02
C LYS A 703 47.12 10.44 23.83
N VAL A 704 46.78 11.09 24.95
CA VAL A 704 47.76 11.73 25.86
C VAL A 704 47.58 11.16 27.25
N GLU A 705 48.67 10.65 27.80
CA GLU A 705 48.76 10.16 29.18
C GLU A 705 49.82 10.99 29.91
N SER A 706 49.43 11.64 31.01
CA SER A 706 50.36 12.51 31.76
C SER A 706 50.01 12.55 33.24
N SER A 707 51.02 12.75 34.06
CA SER A 707 50.88 12.95 35.50
C SER A 707 51.89 14.02 35.95
N LEU A 708 51.49 14.91 36.86
CA LEU A 708 52.30 15.97 37.39
C LEU A 708 53.62 15.42 37.98
N GLY A 709 54.74 15.96 37.55
CA GLY A 709 56.12 15.61 37.99
C GLY A 709 56.61 14.26 37.46
N LYS A 710 55.84 13.55 36.59
CA LYS A 710 56.24 12.24 36.04
C LYS A 710 56.49 12.25 34.55
N GLY A 711 56.12 13.35 33.87
CA GLY A 711 56.24 13.50 32.43
C GLY A 711 54.95 13.19 31.66
N THR A 712 55.07 13.11 30.34
CA THR A 712 53.96 12.92 29.40
C THR A 712 54.28 11.85 28.36
N THR A 713 53.26 11.07 28.00
CA THR A 713 53.30 10.14 26.87
C THR A 713 52.21 10.56 25.86
N ILE A 714 52.64 10.86 24.64
CA ILE A 714 51.76 11.15 23.53
C ILE A 714 51.81 9.95 22.56
N GLN A 715 50.63 9.40 22.24
CA GLN A 715 50.46 8.32 21.29
C GLN A 715 49.70 8.87 20.09
N ILE A 716 50.22 8.64 18.88
CA ILE A 716 49.55 9.06 17.64
C ILE A 716 49.41 7.85 16.73
N GLN A 717 48.19 7.54 16.33
CA GLN A 717 47.90 6.38 15.51
C GLN A 717 47.44 6.82 14.11
N PHE A 718 48.13 6.33 13.10
CA PHE A 718 47.86 6.59 11.69
C PHE A 718 47.34 5.30 11.05
N ASP A 719 46.35 5.42 10.16
CA ASP A 719 45.98 4.35 9.25
C ASP A 719 47.01 4.28 8.10
N ASN A 720 47.54 3.10 7.82
CA ASN A 720 48.62 2.90 6.86
C ASN A 720 48.13 2.45 5.50
#